data_810a7a042bcd36db639107708a971e0b
#
_entry.id   810a7a042bcd36db639107708a971e0b
#
_cell.length_a   1.000
_cell.length_b   1.000
_cell.length_c   1.000
_cell.angle_alpha   90.00
_cell.angle_beta   90.00
_cell.angle_gamma   90.00
#
_symmetry.space_group_name_H-M   'P 1'
#
loop_
_entity.id
_entity.type
_entity.pdbx_description
1 polymer ?
#
loop_
_entity_poly.entity_id
_entity_poly.type
_entity_poly.pdbx_seq_one_letter_code
_entity_poly.pdbx_strand_id
1 'polypeptide(L)'
;MFDWVKKLLGSSNDAEVKKLQKTVNAVDALEDEYKALTDEQLRAKTDEFRTRLQNGETEDDILPEAFAAIREADARVLGMRPYRVQVMGGLVLHQGRIAEMKTGEGKTLVSTLPAYLNALSGKGVHVVTVNDYLARRDSEWMGKVHRFMGLSVGLIVHDLDSAERRAAYACDITYGTNNELGFDYLRDNMVIRQSELVQRGHNFAIVDEVDSILIDEARTPLIISGAGDKSTDLYAKVDAVVRTLKRDVHFEIEEKKKAISLTDEGAQRVEAAFGITNINDAENAELNHHVSCALRANFLMKRDVDYVVKDDQVIIVDEFTGRLMIGRRYSEGLHQAIEAKEHVTIERESRTLATITFQNYFRMYHKLSGMTGTAKTEEDEFQNIYSLDVVQIPTNKPNIRKDLDDMVYKTKKAKFNAVVDAIAQVHANGQPVLVGTVTVETSEMLSAMLQRRGIQHEVLNAKNHAKEAEIVAQAGHWGAVTIATNMAGRGTDILLGGNPEFLARRAMRQDGYDEEIIEAATGHAEDVSDEILAAREKYQSLYKDFKRTTDEAHDRVLQTGGLHIIGTERHESRRIDNQLRGRAGRQGDPGSTQFFISLEDDLMRLFGGDRIMPMVERLGLKDDEPLQAGMLTKQIESAQKRIEGRNFEIRKHVLEYDNVMNRQREIIYGQRRRVLMGENVRDNIIGMAYKLIDAALSRHCASDDGTDWDIPQLTNYLENLCIHHGKIAELEDVVRSGDRDALAQALKDDAKAFYEERETVLAEIGLDMREVERVVLLRAVDVRWMDHIDAMDRLRDGIGFRAYSGKNPVTEYQIEAGYMFDELNHLIREDTVRRMYQLRIERTPERVQAAVRPVEGKPIVPGNGQPRQPKRVKPSERVGRNDPCPCGSGLKYKNCCGKDKETRE
;
A
#
# COMPACT_ATOMS: atom_id res chain seq x y z
N MET A 1 2.88 -20.77 -38.79
CA MET A 1 3.19 -22.20 -39.00
C MET A 1 3.42 -22.98 -37.69
N PHE A 2 3.52 -22.31 -36.52
CA PHE A 2 3.76 -22.97 -35.22
C PHE A 2 2.51 -23.20 -34.33
N ASP A 3 1.35 -22.63 -34.68
CA ASP A 3 0.14 -22.75 -33.84
C ASP A 3 -0.52 -24.14 -33.83
N TRP A 4 -0.38 -24.93 -34.90
CA TRP A 4 -0.91 -26.29 -34.93
C TRP A 4 -0.05 -27.29 -34.12
N VAL A 5 1.26 -27.05 -34.01
CA VAL A 5 2.18 -27.86 -33.20
C VAL A 5 1.90 -27.62 -31.70
N LYS A 6 1.60 -26.38 -31.29
CA LYS A 6 1.14 -26.08 -29.92
C LYS A 6 -0.20 -26.75 -29.59
N LYS A 7 -1.11 -26.85 -30.53
CA LYS A 7 -2.38 -27.59 -30.35
C LYS A 7 -2.21 -29.11 -30.25
N LEU A 8 -1.17 -29.68 -30.88
CA LEU A 8 -0.89 -31.13 -30.81
C LEU A 8 -0.12 -31.55 -29.56
N LEU A 9 0.69 -30.65 -29.00
CA LEU A 9 1.49 -30.91 -27.78
C LEU A 9 0.73 -30.60 -26.45
N GLY A 10 -0.51 -30.11 -26.54
CA GLY A 10 -1.25 -29.58 -25.41
C GLY A 10 -0.71 -28.20 -24.98
N SER A 11 -1.55 -27.34 -24.42
CA SER A 11 -1.03 -26.10 -23.84
C SER A 11 -0.09 -26.48 -22.67
N SER A 12 0.95 -25.68 -22.42
CA SER A 12 1.80 -25.85 -21.24
C SER A 12 0.95 -25.95 -19.94
N ASN A 13 -0.15 -25.23 -19.89
CA ASN A 13 -1.11 -25.25 -18.78
C ASN A 13 -1.81 -26.61 -18.62
N ASP A 14 -2.25 -27.28 -19.69
CA ASP A 14 -2.94 -28.58 -19.60
C ASP A 14 -2.01 -29.67 -19.07
N ALA A 15 -0.73 -29.59 -19.38
CA ALA A 15 0.30 -30.50 -18.88
C ALA A 15 0.51 -30.27 -17.35
N GLU A 16 0.51 -29.04 -16.90
CA GLU A 16 0.62 -28.70 -15.48
C GLU A 16 -0.62 -29.15 -14.69
N VAL A 17 -1.82 -28.86 -15.18
CA VAL A 17 -3.08 -29.34 -14.58
C VAL A 17 -3.10 -30.87 -14.46
N LYS A 18 -2.60 -31.60 -15.46
CA LYS A 18 -2.49 -33.08 -15.38
C LYS A 18 -1.49 -33.55 -14.31
N LYS A 19 -0.41 -32.83 -14.07
CA LYS A 19 0.53 -33.16 -12.97
C LYS A 19 -0.13 -32.97 -11.63
N LEU A 20 -0.78 -31.82 -11.41
CA LEU A 20 -1.52 -31.52 -10.18
C LEU A 20 -2.60 -32.56 -9.87
N GLN A 21 -3.26 -33.07 -10.91
CA GLN A 21 -4.32 -34.08 -10.77
C GLN A 21 -3.87 -35.37 -10.08
N LYS A 22 -2.57 -35.74 -10.19
CA LYS A 22 -2.03 -36.91 -9.47
C LYS A 22 -2.04 -36.69 -7.97
N THR A 23 -1.60 -35.53 -7.52
CA THR A 23 -1.58 -35.19 -6.08
C THR A 23 -2.99 -35.03 -5.55
N VAL A 24 -3.90 -34.40 -6.33
CA VAL A 24 -5.33 -34.34 -5.96
C VAL A 24 -5.93 -35.72 -5.77
N ASN A 25 -5.61 -36.69 -6.65
CA ASN A 25 -6.08 -38.07 -6.50
C ASN A 25 -5.52 -38.72 -5.21
N ALA A 26 -4.28 -38.38 -4.80
CA ALA A 26 -3.74 -38.87 -3.54
C ALA A 26 -4.48 -38.27 -2.33
N VAL A 27 -4.83 -36.98 -2.37
CA VAL A 27 -5.66 -36.34 -1.34
C VAL A 27 -7.04 -36.95 -1.27
N ASP A 28 -7.69 -37.19 -2.42
CA ASP A 28 -9.03 -37.83 -2.47
C ASP A 28 -9.02 -39.27 -1.93
N ALA A 29 -7.94 -40.02 -2.15
CA ALA A 29 -7.80 -41.38 -1.67
C ALA A 29 -7.81 -41.48 -0.12
N LEU A 30 -7.44 -40.40 0.58
CA LEU A 30 -7.43 -40.30 2.03
C LEU A 30 -8.79 -39.82 2.61
N GLU A 31 -9.74 -39.44 1.76
CA GLU A 31 -10.99 -38.79 2.20
C GLU A 31 -11.78 -39.64 3.21
N ASP A 32 -11.97 -40.92 2.95
CA ASP A 32 -12.75 -41.79 3.82
C ASP A 32 -12.04 -42.06 5.17
N GLU A 33 -10.72 -42.16 5.16
CA GLU A 33 -9.91 -42.29 6.37
C GLU A 33 -10.07 -41.04 7.27
N TYR A 34 -9.94 -39.84 6.71
CA TYR A 34 -10.03 -38.62 7.50
C TYR A 34 -11.46 -38.30 7.94
N LYS A 35 -12.48 -38.70 7.18
CA LYS A 35 -13.88 -38.61 7.61
C LYS A 35 -14.20 -39.48 8.83
N ALA A 36 -13.51 -40.61 8.98
CA ALA A 36 -13.71 -41.52 10.08
C ALA A 36 -13.08 -41.05 11.41
N LEU A 37 -12.17 -40.07 11.36
CA LEU A 37 -11.52 -39.53 12.55
C LEU A 37 -12.50 -38.72 13.41
N THR A 38 -12.34 -38.79 14.74
CA THR A 38 -13.02 -37.86 15.66
C THR A 38 -12.37 -36.49 15.56
N ASP A 39 -13.03 -35.43 16.09
CA ASP A 39 -12.50 -34.07 16.08
C ASP A 39 -11.17 -33.98 16.83
N GLU A 40 -11.02 -34.72 17.92
CA GLU A 40 -9.78 -34.78 18.70
C GLU A 40 -8.66 -35.45 17.91
N GLN A 41 -8.96 -36.55 17.20
CA GLN A 41 -7.99 -37.24 16.35
C GLN A 41 -7.57 -36.39 15.17
N LEU A 42 -8.52 -35.66 14.56
CA LEU A 42 -8.23 -34.76 13.45
C LEU A 42 -7.31 -33.59 13.89
N ARG A 43 -7.58 -32.99 15.07
CA ARG A 43 -6.73 -31.97 15.68
C ARG A 43 -5.32 -32.47 15.98
N ALA A 44 -5.22 -33.70 16.52
CA ALA A 44 -3.94 -34.34 16.86
C ALA A 44 -3.02 -34.54 15.63
N LYS A 45 -3.58 -34.57 14.42
CA LYS A 45 -2.78 -34.62 13.17
C LYS A 45 -1.84 -33.42 13.02
N THR A 46 -2.22 -32.25 13.52
CA THR A 46 -1.36 -31.05 13.49
C THR A 46 -0.04 -31.29 14.26
N ASP A 47 -0.13 -31.87 15.45
CA ASP A 47 1.07 -32.17 16.26
C ASP A 47 1.88 -33.32 15.66
N GLU A 48 1.21 -34.31 15.06
CA GLU A 48 1.87 -35.39 14.32
C GLU A 48 2.67 -34.82 13.15
N PHE A 49 2.10 -33.95 12.32
CA PHE A 49 2.79 -33.34 11.19
C PHE A 49 3.94 -32.44 11.62
N ARG A 50 3.77 -31.63 12.68
CA ARG A 50 4.87 -30.84 13.25
C ARG A 50 6.04 -31.72 13.69
N THR A 51 5.75 -32.86 14.33
CA THR A 51 6.77 -33.81 14.75
C THR A 51 7.48 -34.43 13.56
N ARG A 52 6.78 -34.79 12.49
CA ARG A 52 7.38 -35.36 11.28
C ARG A 52 8.29 -34.34 10.58
N LEU A 53 7.88 -33.06 10.50
CA LEU A 53 8.74 -31.98 9.98
C LEU A 53 9.99 -31.77 10.82
N GLN A 54 9.89 -31.84 12.17
CA GLN A 54 11.05 -31.77 13.07
C GLN A 54 11.99 -32.96 12.91
N ASN A 55 11.49 -34.11 12.52
CA ASN A 55 12.27 -35.33 12.26
C ASN A 55 12.92 -35.34 10.85
N GLY A 56 12.70 -34.29 10.04
CA GLY A 56 13.37 -34.08 8.75
C GLY A 56 12.54 -34.42 7.51
N GLU A 57 11.25 -34.76 7.65
CA GLU A 57 10.34 -34.81 6.50
C GLU A 57 10.11 -33.39 5.97
N THR A 58 9.78 -33.27 4.70
CA THR A 58 9.48 -31.98 4.06
C THR A 58 7.99 -31.68 4.04
N GLU A 59 7.61 -30.40 3.79
CA GLU A 59 6.22 -30.02 3.59
C GLU A 59 5.57 -30.80 2.43
N ASP A 60 6.33 -31.14 1.39
CA ASP A 60 5.85 -31.93 0.23
C ASP A 60 5.56 -33.40 0.59
N ASP A 61 6.31 -33.98 1.52
CA ASP A 61 6.11 -35.37 1.96
C ASP A 61 4.79 -35.54 2.70
N ILE A 62 4.42 -34.60 3.55
CA ILE A 62 3.17 -34.62 4.34
C ILE A 62 1.98 -33.96 3.63
N LEU A 63 2.19 -33.32 2.45
CA LEU A 63 1.19 -32.52 1.76
C LEU A 63 -0.14 -33.25 1.50
N PRO A 64 -0.19 -34.50 0.97
CA PRO A 64 -1.47 -35.16 0.72
C PRO A 64 -2.29 -35.35 1.98
N GLU A 65 -1.65 -35.74 3.08
CA GLU A 65 -2.28 -35.97 4.38
C GLU A 65 -2.73 -34.64 5.02
N ALA A 66 -1.89 -33.62 5.01
CA ALA A 66 -2.22 -32.31 5.54
C ALA A 66 -3.39 -31.66 4.77
N PHE A 67 -3.42 -31.78 3.44
CA PHE A 67 -4.53 -31.28 2.62
C PHE A 67 -5.82 -32.08 2.87
N ALA A 68 -5.74 -33.39 3.08
CA ALA A 68 -6.91 -34.21 3.47
C ALA A 68 -7.45 -33.78 4.85
N ALA A 69 -6.55 -33.53 5.82
CA ALA A 69 -6.92 -33.08 7.16
C ALA A 69 -7.66 -31.74 7.15
N ILE A 70 -7.07 -30.72 6.50
CA ILE A 70 -7.69 -29.39 6.47
C ILE A 70 -8.96 -29.36 5.63
N ARG A 71 -9.05 -30.14 4.55
CA ARG A 71 -10.25 -30.29 3.72
C ARG A 71 -11.41 -30.89 4.52
N GLU A 72 -11.14 -31.84 5.41
CA GLU A 72 -12.14 -32.40 6.32
C GLU A 72 -12.53 -31.37 7.39
N ALA A 73 -11.58 -30.63 7.93
CA ALA A 73 -11.84 -29.56 8.88
C ALA A 73 -12.72 -28.45 8.26
N ASP A 74 -12.44 -28.03 7.02
CA ASP A 74 -13.29 -27.10 6.27
C ASP A 74 -14.72 -27.59 6.16
N ALA A 75 -14.92 -28.89 5.87
CA ALA A 75 -16.24 -29.50 5.76
C ALA A 75 -16.97 -29.50 7.09
N ARG A 76 -16.28 -29.78 8.21
CA ARG A 76 -16.92 -29.85 9.55
C ARG A 76 -17.21 -28.45 10.10
N VAL A 77 -16.27 -27.55 10.00
CA VAL A 77 -16.33 -26.24 10.66
C VAL A 77 -17.16 -25.24 9.85
N LEU A 78 -16.95 -25.21 8.53
CA LEU A 78 -17.61 -24.26 7.63
C LEU A 78 -18.83 -24.85 6.90
N GLY A 79 -18.99 -26.16 6.91
CA GLY A 79 -19.97 -26.83 6.07
C GLY A 79 -19.61 -26.82 4.58
N MET A 80 -18.38 -26.47 4.23
CA MET A 80 -17.89 -26.31 2.87
C MET A 80 -16.71 -27.25 2.62
N ARG A 81 -16.92 -28.27 1.80
CA ARG A 81 -15.83 -29.16 1.39
C ARG A 81 -15.14 -28.61 0.14
N PRO A 82 -13.84 -28.32 0.17
CA PRO A 82 -13.10 -27.87 -1.02
C PRO A 82 -13.26 -28.84 -2.19
N TYR A 83 -13.61 -28.30 -3.38
CA TYR A 83 -13.70 -29.07 -4.61
C TYR A 83 -12.30 -29.47 -5.11
N ARG A 84 -12.24 -30.46 -5.98
CA ARG A 84 -10.98 -30.92 -6.62
C ARG A 84 -10.20 -29.79 -7.28
N VAL A 85 -10.89 -28.88 -7.96
CA VAL A 85 -10.28 -27.70 -8.59
C VAL A 85 -9.73 -26.72 -7.55
N GLN A 86 -10.37 -26.63 -6.37
CA GLN A 86 -9.88 -25.80 -5.27
C GLN A 86 -8.64 -26.42 -4.62
N VAL A 87 -8.60 -27.76 -4.47
CA VAL A 87 -7.37 -28.46 -4.05
C VAL A 87 -6.23 -28.23 -5.03
N MET A 88 -6.49 -28.23 -6.35
CA MET A 88 -5.48 -27.86 -7.36
C MET A 88 -4.97 -26.43 -7.16
N GLY A 89 -5.87 -25.47 -6.88
CA GLY A 89 -5.51 -24.10 -6.56
C GLY A 89 -4.58 -24.02 -5.33
N GLY A 90 -4.91 -24.74 -4.27
CA GLY A 90 -4.09 -24.85 -3.07
C GLY A 90 -2.69 -25.42 -3.33
N LEU A 91 -2.58 -26.42 -4.21
CA LEU A 91 -1.28 -26.97 -4.65
C LEU A 91 -0.42 -25.95 -5.38
N VAL A 92 -1.02 -25.18 -6.29
CA VAL A 92 -0.31 -24.10 -7.03
C VAL A 92 0.20 -23.04 -6.07
N LEU A 93 -0.61 -22.62 -5.11
CA LEU A 93 -0.21 -21.66 -4.08
C LEU A 93 0.93 -22.19 -3.20
N HIS A 94 0.87 -23.46 -2.78
CA HIS A 94 1.95 -24.08 -2.03
C HIS A 94 3.26 -24.11 -2.81
N GLN A 95 3.22 -24.30 -4.12
CA GLN A 95 4.38 -24.29 -5.00
C GLN A 95 5.01 -22.90 -5.20
N GLY A 96 4.48 -21.84 -4.59
CA GLY A 96 4.97 -20.47 -4.80
C GLY A 96 4.64 -19.93 -6.19
N ARG A 97 3.45 -20.17 -6.70
CA ARG A 97 2.99 -19.80 -8.04
C ARG A 97 1.66 -19.03 -7.94
N ILE A 98 1.18 -18.50 -9.05
CA ILE A 98 -0.12 -17.82 -9.10
C ILE A 98 -1.20 -18.80 -9.59
N ALA A 99 -2.24 -18.99 -8.77
CA ALA A 99 -3.43 -19.72 -9.15
C ALA A 99 -4.45 -18.75 -9.79
N GLU A 100 -4.61 -18.80 -11.12
CA GLU A 100 -5.70 -18.10 -11.77
C GLU A 100 -6.98 -18.93 -11.66
N MET A 101 -7.85 -18.53 -10.75
CA MET A 101 -9.18 -19.11 -10.54
C MET A 101 -10.24 -18.07 -10.84
N LYS A 102 -11.20 -18.40 -11.68
CA LYS A 102 -12.27 -17.44 -12.06
C LYS A 102 -12.99 -16.91 -10.84
N THR A 103 -13.52 -15.71 -10.95
CA THR A 103 -14.28 -15.07 -9.87
C THR A 103 -15.48 -15.95 -9.49
N GLY A 104 -15.73 -16.11 -8.18
CA GLY A 104 -16.79 -16.99 -7.67
C GLY A 104 -16.38 -18.45 -7.49
N GLU A 105 -15.13 -18.86 -7.77
CA GLU A 105 -14.63 -20.22 -7.55
C GLU A 105 -14.16 -20.51 -6.10
N GLY A 106 -14.39 -19.57 -5.17
CA GLY A 106 -14.10 -19.77 -3.74
C GLY A 106 -12.61 -19.68 -3.39
N LYS A 107 -11.87 -18.73 -3.96
CA LYS A 107 -10.43 -18.49 -3.68
C LYS A 107 -10.10 -18.38 -2.20
N THR A 108 -10.96 -17.71 -1.42
CA THR A 108 -10.78 -17.57 0.04
C THR A 108 -10.67 -18.92 0.75
N LEU A 109 -11.54 -19.90 0.38
CA LEU A 109 -11.48 -21.26 0.92
C LEU A 109 -10.22 -22.00 0.47
N VAL A 110 -9.77 -21.76 -0.77
CA VAL A 110 -8.52 -22.37 -1.31
C VAL A 110 -7.31 -22.00 -0.48
N SER A 111 -7.24 -20.77 0.03
CA SER A 111 -6.11 -20.31 0.82
C SER A 111 -5.92 -21.08 2.14
N THR A 112 -6.96 -21.73 2.68
CA THR A 112 -6.85 -22.52 3.91
C THR A 112 -5.89 -23.68 3.77
N LEU A 113 -5.86 -24.35 2.62
CA LEU A 113 -5.04 -25.51 2.32
C LEU A 113 -3.53 -25.22 2.43
N PRO A 114 -2.95 -24.28 1.63
CA PRO A 114 -1.54 -23.95 1.72
C PRO A 114 -1.18 -23.21 3.01
N ALA A 115 -2.10 -22.39 3.56
CA ALA A 115 -1.86 -21.68 4.81
C ALA A 115 -1.66 -22.66 5.96
N TYR A 116 -2.51 -23.68 6.09
CA TYR A 116 -2.37 -24.74 7.09
C TYR A 116 -1.03 -25.46 6.96
N LEU A 117 -0.73 -25.99 5.77
CA LEU A 117 0.48 -26.79 5.55
C LEU A 117 1.77 -26.00 5.88
N ASN A 118 1.88 -24.78 5.37
CA ASN A 118 3.10 -23.98 5.56
C ASN A 118 3.22 -23.40 6.98
N ALA A 119 2.09 -23.23 7.70
CA ALA A 119 2.09 -22.79 9.10
C ALA A 119 2.65 -23.86 10.05
N LEU A 120 2.59 -25.15 9.68
CA LEU A 120 3.16 -26.25 10.48
C LEU A 120 4.66 -26.10 10.75
N SER A 121 5.38 -25.40 9.87
CA SER A 121 6.81 -25.10 10.06
C SER A 121 7.08 -24.13 11.22
N GLY A 122 6.09 -23.44 11.77
CA GLY A 122 6.21 -22.45 12.84
C GLY A 122 6.87 -21.13 12.41
N LYS A 123 7.23 -20.97 11.12
CA LYS A 123 7.91 -19.76 10.59
C LYS A 123 6.94 -18.62 10.27
N GLY A 124 5.64 -18.86 10.28
CA GLY A 124 4.57 -17.90 9.99
C GLY A 124 4.17 -17.82 8.52
N VAL A 125 2.86 -17.65 8.32
CA VAL A 125 2.23 -17.45 7.01
C VAL A 125 1.46 -16.14 7.05
N HIS A 126 1.66 -15.29 6.05
CA HIS A 126 0.88 -14.07 5.87
C HIS A 126 -0.14 -14.26 4.74
N VAL A 127 -1.42 -14.05 5.04
CA VAL A 127 -2.50 -13.99 4.03
C VAL A 127 -2.83 -12.53 3.81
N VAL A 128 -2.50 -12.03 2.60
CA VAL A 128 -2.52 -10.62 2.28
C VAL A 128 -3.74 -10.28 1.44
N THR A 129 -4.50 -9.27 1.86
CA THR A 129 -5.69 -8.78 1.17
C THR A 129 -5.56 -7.29 0.84
N VAL A 130 -6.48 -6.77 0.02
CA VAL A 130 -6.46 -5.38 -0.46
C VAL A 130 -7.06 -4.36 0.52
N ASN A 131 -7.77 -4.79 1.58
CA ASN A 131 -8.38 -3.87 2.54
C ASN A 131 -8.72 -4.55 3.88
N ASP A 132 -8.94 -3.72 4.92
CA ASP A 132 -9.22 -4.15 6.28
C ASP A 132 -10.50 -4.98 6.42
N TYR A 133 -11.54 -4.66 5.64
CA TYR A 133 -12.79 -5.40 5.65
C TYR A 133 -12.57 -6.86 5.25
N LEU A 134 -11.86 -7.11 4.17
CA LEU A 134 -11.55 -8.48 3.72
C LEU A 134 -10.61 -9.19 4.69
N ALA A 135 -9.58 -8.50 5.20
CA ALA A 135 -8.66 -9.05 6.17
C ALA A 135 -9.40 -9.52 7.44
N ARG A 136 -10.30 -8.70 7.95
CA ARG A 136 -11.11 -9.00 9.13
C ARG A 136 -12.08 -10.14 8.87
N ARG A 137 -12.86 -10.08 7.80
CA ARG A 137 -13.81 -11.13 7.40
C ARG A 137 -13.11 -12.49 7.24
N ASP A 138 -12.01 -12.52 6.51
CA ASP A 138 -11.34 -13.77 6.16
C ASP A 138 -10.59 -14.37 7.36
N SER A 139 -9.99 -13.54 8.23
CA SER A 139 -9.36 -13.98 9.48
C SER A 139 -10.37 -14.58 10.48
N GLU A 140 -11.59 -14.06 10.50
CA GLU A 140 -12.66 -14.60 11.34
C GLU A 140 -13.22 -15.89 10.75
N TRP A 141 -13.56 -15.87 9.48
CA TRP A 141 -14.25 -16.97 8.80
C TRP A 141 -13.33 -18.18 8.58
N MET A 142 -12.23 -18.01 7.87
CA MET A 142 -11.25 -19.08 7.64
C MET A 142 -10.44 -19.39 8.90
N GLY A 143 -10.20 -18.39 9.74
CA GLY A 143 -9.51 -18.55 11.01
C GLY A 143 -10.13 -19.56 11.96
N LYS A 144 -11.46 -19.82 11.87
CA LYS A 144 -12.10 -20.91 12.62
C LYS A 144 -11.50 -22.27 12.32
N VAL A 145 -11.31 -22.56 11.05
CA VAL A 145 -10.76 -23.85 10.63
C VAL A 145 -9.33 -24.00 11.15
N HIS A 146 -8.54 -22.96 11.05
CA HIS A 146 -7.17 -22.97 11.56
C HIS A 146 -7.12 -23.14 13.07
N ARG A 147 -7.97 -22.42 13.83
CA ARG A 147 -8.09 -22.57 15.29
C ARG A 147 -8.62 -23.95 15.68
N PHE A 148 -9.58 -24.49 14.93
CA PHE A 148 -10.05 -25.86 15.11
C PHE A 148 -8.92 -26.86 14.95
N MET A 149 -8.01 -26.66 14.01
CA MET A 149 -6.82 -27.48 13.81
C MET A 149 -5.67 -27.17 14.79
N GLY A 150 -5.85 -26.27 15.75
CA GLY A 150 -4.85 -25.95 16.79
C GLY A 150 -3.82 -24.92 16.36
N LEU A 151 -4.06 -24.14 15.30
CA LEU A 151 -3.20 -23.04 14.87
C LEU A 151 -3.70 -21.69 15.40
N SER A 152 -2.77 -20.81 15.76
CA SER A 152 -3.07 -19.43 16.13
C SER A 152 -3.27 -18.55 14.89
N VAL A 153 -4.24 -17.60 14.98
CA VAL A 153 -4.59 -16.69 13.88
C VAL A 153 -4.59 -15.26 14.37
N GLY A 154 -3.77 -14.41 13.74
CA GLY A 154 -3.66 -12.99 13.98
C GLY A 154 -4.29 -12.17 12.85
N LEU A 155 -4.59 -10.90 13.15
CA LEU A 155 -5.13 -9.92 12.22
C LEU A 155 -4.34 -8.63 12.32
N ILE A 156 -3.92 -8.05 11.20
CA ILE A 156 -3.26 -6.76 11.08
C ILE A 156 -4.13 -5.81 10.25
N VAL A 157 -4.63 -4.78 10.90
CA VAL A 157 -5.44 -3.70 10.34
C VAL A 157 -4.97 -2.35 10.88
N HIS A 158 -5.53 -1.24 10.38
CA HIS A 158 -5.01 0.10 10.61
C HIS A 158 -4.96 0.50 12.11
N ASP A 159 -6.00 0.26 12.88
CA ASP A 159 -6.20 0.83 14.23
C ASP A 159 -5.47 0.10 15.37
N LEU A 160 -4.61 -0.88 15.09
CA LEU A 160 -3.92 -1.68 16.11
C LEU A 160 -2.70 -0.95 16.68
N ASP A 161 -2.50 -1.09 18.00
CA ASP A 161 -1.28 -0.64 18.66
C ASP A 161 -0.09 -1.61 18.43
N SER A 162 1.12 -1.21 18.85
CA SER A 162 2.34 -2.01 18.62
C SER A 162 2.36 -3.34 19.40
N ALA A 163 1.66 -3.44 20.54
CA ALA A 163 1.59 -4.68 21.32
C ALA A 163 0.64 -5.69 20.65
N GLU A 164 -0.51 -5.21 20.19
CA GLU A 164 -1.49 -5.99 19.44
C GLU A 164 -0.90 -6.49 18.11
N ARG A 165 -0.19 -5.61 17.37
CA ARG A 165 0.52 -6.00 16.14
C ARG A 165 1.54 -7.10 16.40
N ARG A 166 2.35 -6.97 17.44
CA ARG A 166 3.35 -7.99 17.82
C ARG A 166 2.68 -9.32 18.14
N ALA A 167 1.59 -9.32 18.89
CA ALA A 167 0.83 -10.52 19.19
C ALA A 167 0.26 -11.16 17.93
N ALA A 168 -0.26 -10.37 16.99
CA ALA A 168 -0.80 -10.86 15.73
C ALA A 168 0.28 -11.46 14.81
N TYR A 169 1.46 -10.82 14.71
CA TYR A 169 2.59 -11.39 13.94
C TYR A 169 3.21 -12.64 14.59
N ALA A 170 3.05 -12.81 15.89
CA ALA A 170 3.51 -14.02 16.58
C ALA A 170 2.66 -15.25 16.29
N CYS A 171 1.43 -15.08 15.74
CA CYS A 171 0.55 -16.18 15.38
C CYS A 171 1.11 -17.03 14.22
N ASP A 172 0.63 -18.26 14.09
CA ASP A 172 1.03 -19.18 13.02
C ASP A 172 0.60 -18.66 11.64
N ILE A 173 -0.60 -18.06 11.57
CA ILE A 173 -1.15 -17.45 10.36
C ILE A 173 -1.58 -16.02 10.69
N THR A 174 -1.15 -15.05 9.91
CA THR A 174 -1.50 -13.63 10.09
C THR A 174 -2.19 -13.12 8.83
N TYR A 175 -3.44 -12.68 8.98
CA TYR A 175 -4.17 -11.96 7.94
C TYR A 175 -3.86 -10.47 8.06
N GLY A 176 -3.70 -9.78 6.92
CA GLY A 176 -3.46 -8.35 6.93
C GLY A 176 -3.57 -7.71 5.57
N THR A 177 -3.58 -6.38 5.54
CA THR A 177 -3.55 -5.63 4.29
C THR A 177 -2.12 -5.43 3.80
N ASN A 178 -1.95 -5.38 2.47
CA ASN A 178 -0.66 -5.11 1.83
C ASN A 178 0.01 -3.84 2.37
N ASN A 179 -0.76 -2.78 2.60
CA ASN A 179 -0.28 -1.49 3.09
C ASN A 179 0.26 -1.61 4.53
N GLU A 180 -0.54 -2.16 5.45
CA GLU A 180 -0.14 -2.26 6.86
C GLU A 180 1.08 -3.14 7.06
N LEU A 181 1.15 -4.28 6.34
CA LEU A 181 2.32 -5.15 6.38
C LEU A 181 3.60 -4.42 5.92
N GLY A 182 3.51 -3.63 4.84
CA GLY A 182 4.63 -2.86 4.35
C GLY A 182 4.98 -1.67 5.23
N PHE A 183 3.99 -0.97 5.80
CA PHE A 183 4.24 0.09 6.78
C PHE A 183 4.86 -0.43 8.08
N ASP A 184 4.44 -1.60 8.57
CA ASP A 184 5.06 -2.23 9.73
C ASP A 184 6.52 -2.58 9.48
N TYR A 185 6.85 -3.07 8.28
CA TYR A 185 8.23 -3.27 7.88
C TYR A 185 9.06 -1.97 7.94
N LEU A 186 8.51 -0.85 7.44
CA LEU A 186 9.20 0.43 7.49
C LEU A 186 9.33 0.93 8.94
N ARG A 187 8.27 0.81 9.75
CA ARG A 187 8.29 1.16 11.18
C ARG A 187 9.34 0.36 11.96
N ASP A 188 9.42 -0.94 11.74
CA ASP A 188 10.42 -1.82 12.36
C ASP A 188 11.86 -1.42 12.05
N ASN A 189 12.09 -0.82 10.89
CA ASN A 189 13.41 -0.30 10.51
C ASN A 189 13.69 1.12 11.04
N MET A 190 12.79 1.69 11.85
CA MET A 190 12.95 3.00 12.49
C MET A 190 13.02 2.92 14.02
N VAL A 191 12.71 1.75 14.63
CA VAL A 191 12.71 1.57 16.08
C VAL A 191 14.12 1.54 16.65
N ILE A 192 14.27 1.96 17.92
CA ILE A 192 15.57 2.04 18.59
C ILE A 192 15.81 0.85 19.54
N ARG A 193 14.74 0.16 19.93
CA ARG A 193 14.80 -0.99 20.86
C ARG A 193 14.24 -2.24 20.23
N GLN A 194 14.86 -3.40 20.50
CA GLN A 194 14.39 -4.70 20.04
C GLN A 194 12.95 -5.00 20.48
N SER A 195 12.55 -4.55 21.67
CA SER A 195 11.19 -4.72 22.21
C SER A 195 10.12 -3.99 21.42
N GLU A 196 10.49 -3.05 20.56
CA GLU A 196 9.57 -2.25 19.73
C GLU A 196 9.30 -2.94 18.37
N LEU A 197 10.11 -3.92 17.97
CA LEU A 197 9.88 -4.71 16.76
C LEU A 197 8.54 -5.44 16.83
N VAL A 198 7.80 -5.42 15.73
CA VAL A 198 6.51 -6.11 15.62
C VAL A 198 6.59 -7.33 14.69
N GLN A 199 7.31 -7.26 13.59
CA GLN A 199 7.44 -8.36 12.63
C GLN A 199 8.56 -9.33 13.00
N ARG A 200 8.35 -10.63 12.78
CA ARG A 200 9.36 -11.68 13.04
C ARG A 200 10.14 -12.12 11.79
N GLY A 201 9.60 -11.89 10.59
CA GLY A 201 10.26 -12.27 9.32
C GLY A 201 9.27 -12.47 8.18
N HIS A 202 9.79 -12.77 6.98
CA HIS A 202 9.05 -12.90 5.75
C HIS A 202 9.23 -14.32 5.19
N ASN A 203 8.47 -15.30 5.74
CA ASN A 203 8.58 -16.70 5.33
C ASN A 203 7.71 -17.00 4.10
N PHE A 204 6.38 -17.00 4.26
CA PHE A 204 5.45 -17.30 3.17
C PHE A 204 4.33 -16.28 3.12
N ALA A 205 4.04 -15.75 1.93
CA ALA A 205 2.88 -14.90 1.68
C ALA A 205 1.97 -15.50 0.62
N ILE A 206 0.67 -15.51 0.93
CA ILE A 206 -0.41 -15.81 0.00
C ILE A 206 -1.12 -14.50 -0.27
N VAL A 207 -1.02 -13.98 -1.50
CA VAL A 207 -1.60 -12.69 -1.88
C VAL A 207 -2.93 -12.93 -2.59
N ASP A 208 -4.04 -12.52 -1.94
CA ASP A 208 -5.35 -12.51 -2.59
C ASP A 208 -5.50 -11.28 -3.49
N GLU A 209 -6.14 -11.45 -4.63
CA GLU A 209 -6.20 -10.43 -5.69
C GLU A 209 -4.81 -9.92 -6.07
N VAL A 210 -3.89 -10.86 -6.33
CA VAL A 210 -2.47 -10.62 -6.57
C VAL A 210 -2.19 -9.61 -7.69
N ASP A 211 -3.03 -9.54 -8.69
CA ASP A 211 -2.95 -8.57 -9.80
C ASP A 211 -3.26 -7.14 -9.34
N SER A 212 -4.13 -6.94 -8.35
CA SER A 212 -4.34 -5.62 -7.76
C SER A 212 -3.11 -5.17 -6.98
N ILE A 213 -2.63 -6.03 -6.09
CA ILE A 213 -1.57 -5.67 -5.15
C ILE A 213 -0.23 -5.54 -5.86
N LEU A 214 0.14 -6.52 -6.71
CA LEU A 214 1.48 -6.58 -7.31
C LEU A 214 1.61 -5.84 -8.65
N ILE A 215 0.50 -5.45 -9.28
CA ILE A 215 0.51 -4.71 -10.55
C ILE A 215 -0.09 -3.31 -10.38
N ASP A 216 -1.37 -3.20 -9.97
CA ASP A 216 -2.06 -1.91 -9.94
C ASP A 216 -1.52 -0.98 -8.85
N GLU A 217 -1.49 -1.45 -7.61
CA GLU A 217 -1.00 -0.67 -6.46
C GLU A 217 0.53 -0.53 -6.43
N ALA A 218 1.25 -1.39 -7.18
CA ALA A 218 2.70 -1.39 -7.25
C ALA A 218 3.30 -0.23 -8.08
N ARG A 219 2.52 0.76 -8.46
CA ARG A 219 2.99 1.98 -9.16
C ARG A 219 3.57 3.02 -8.21
N THR A 220 3.10 3.04 -6.97
CA THR A 220 3.54 4.00 -5.95
C THR A 220 4.20 3.28 -4.81
N PRO A 221 5.35 3.77 -4.31
CA PRO A 221 5.99 3.20 -3.13
C PRO A 221 5.17 3.48 -1.86
N LEU A 222 5.43 2.70 -0.83
CA LEU A 222 5.02 3.03 0.54
C LEU A 222 6.02 4.03 1.09
N ILE A 223 5.53 5.12 1.67
CA ILE A 223 6.36 6.21 2.19
C ILE A 223 5.88 6.55 3.60
N ILE A 224 6.81 6.57 4.55
CA ILE A 224 6.60 7.20 5.85
C ILE A 224 7.22 8.59 5.78
N SER A 225 6.41 9.60 6.04
CA SER A 225 6.81 11.01 5.99
C SER A 225 6.82 11.63 7.39
N GLY A 226 7.74 12.55 7.61
CA GLY A 226 7.79 13.43 8.78
C GLY A 226 7.65 14.90 8.40
N ALA A 227 7.46 15.78 9.38
CA ALA A 227 7.38 17.22 9.14
C ALA A 227 8.71 17.77 8.59
N GLY A 228 8.67 18.45 7.46
CA GLY A 228 9.80 19.19 6.89
C GLY A 228 9.92 20.60 7.43
N ASP A 229 11.05 21.25 7.15
CA ASP A 229 11.40 22.57 7.67
C ASP A 229 10.98 23.75 6.79
N LYS A 230 10.42 23.52 5.59
CA LYS A 230 10.15 24.56 4.60
C LYS A 230 8.82 25.29 4.85
N SER A 231 8.82 26.59 4.50
CA SER A 231 7.65 27.47 4.58
C SER A 231 6.62 27.15 3.50
N THR A 232 5.33 27.23 3.86
CA THR A 232 4.18 26.98 2.96
C THR A 232 3.73 28.23 2.17
N ASP A 233 4.27 29.42 2.47
CA ASP A 233 3.79 30.69 1.90
C ASP A 233 3.96 30.81 0.38
N LEU A 234 4.95 30.09 -0.18
CA LEU A 234 5.25 30.16 -1.60
C LEU A 234 4.18 29.48 -2.46
N TYR A 235 3.56 28.39 -1.97
CA TYR A 235 2.50 27.67 -2.70
C TYR A 235 1.30 28.54 -3.02
N ALA A 236 0.81 29.31 -2.06
CA ALA A 236 -0.32 30.20 -2.26
C ALA A 236 -0.01 31.34 -3.24
N LYS A 237 1.20 31.90 -3.18
CA LYS A 237 1.65 32.97 -4.10
C LYS A 237 1.78 32.46 -5.54
N VAL A 238 2.37 31.28 -5.70
CA VAL A 238 2.55 30.64 -7.02
C VAL A 238 1.21 30.24 -7.61
N ASP A 239 0.28 29.67 -6.83
CA ASP A 239 -1.06 29.31 -7.29
C ASP A 239 -1.80 30.54 -7.84
N ALA A 240 -1.74 31.67 -7.15
CA ALA A 240 -2.36 32.92 -7.59
C ALA A 240 -1.83 33.39 -8.97
N VAL A 241 -0.53 33.22 -9.24
CA VAL A 241 0.08 33.56 -10.54
C VAL A 241 -0.34 32.55 -11.61
N VAL A 242 -0.23 31.24 -11.32
CA VAL A 242 -0.52 30.14 -12.25
C VAL A 242 -1.96 30.18 -12.74
N ARG A 243 -2.93 30.51 -11.91
CA ARG A 243 -4.35 30.69 -12.31
C ARG A 243 -4.56 31.78 -13.37
N THR A 244 -3.63 32.70 -13.52
CA THR A 244 -3.72 33.77 -14.57
C THR A 244 -3.18 33.32 -15.91
N LEU A 245 -2.50 32.17 -15.97
CA LEU A 245 -1.92 31.64 -17.19
C LEU A 245 -3.00 31.04 -18.11
N LYS A 246 -2.75 31.07 -19.41
CA LYS A 246 -3.68 30.58 -20.43
C LYS A 246 -3.06 29.42 -21.19
N ARG A 247 -3.83 28.35 -21.37
CA ARG A 247 -3.46 27.18 -22.18
C ARG A 247 -3.15 27.61 -23.61
N ASP A 248 -2.19 26.94 -24.23
CA ASP A 248 -1.70 27.11 -25.60
C ASP A 248 -1.07 28.50 -25.90
N VAL A 249 -0.91 29.35 -24.86
CA VAL A 249 -0.20 30.63 -24.90
C VAL A 249 0.95 30.61 -23.90
N HIS A 250 0.63 30.37 -22.63
CA HIS A 250 1.62 30.41 -21.54
C HIS A 250 2.12 29.02 -21.11
N PHE A 251 1.37 27.96 -21.43
CA PHE A 251 1.76 26.58 -21.17
C PHE A 251 1.10 25.65 -22.19
N GLU A 252 1.76 24.50 -22.40
CA GLU A 252 1.30 23.42 -23.27
C GLU A 252 1.04 22.16 -22.44
N ILE A 253 -0.01 21.40 -22.81
CA ILE A 253 -0.35 20.13 -22.17
C ILE A 253 -0.18 19.02 -23.20
N GLU A 254 0.71 18.06 -22.90
CA GLU A 254 0.82 16.82 -23.64
C GLU A 254 -0.06 15.74 -22.96
N GLU A 255 -1.32 15.67 -23.36
CA GLU A 255 -2.34 14.81 -22.73
C GLU A 255 -1.92 13.32 -22.69
N LYS A 256 -1.25 12.84 -23.77
CA LYS A 256 -0.76 11.45 -23.86
C LYS A 256 0.26 11.10 -22.78
N LYS A 257 1.06 12.07 -22.35
CA LYS A 257 2.11 11.87 -21.31
C LYS A 257 1.69 12.38 -19.94
N LYS A 258 0.49 13.01 -19.83
CA LYS A 258 0.06 13.73 -18.63
C LYS A 258 1.14 14.74 -18.19
N ALA A 259 1.79 15.41 -19.14
CA ALA A 259 2.85 16.38 -18.90
C ALA A 259 2.38 17.79 -19.23
N ILE A 260 2.91 18.77 -18.51
CA ILE A 260 2.64 20.19 -18.71
C ILE A 260 3.97 20.95 -18.66
N SER A 261 4.16 21.88 -19.57
CA SER A 261 5.37 22.71 -19.67
C SER A 261 5.02 24.16 -19.94
N LEU A 262 5.79 25.07 -19.36
CA LEU A 262 5.70 26.50 -19.68
C LEU A 262 6.23 26.75 -21.10
N THR A 263 5.59 27.68 -21.80
CA THR A 263 6.14 28.31 -22.99
C THR A 263 7.08 29.47 -22.59
N ASP A 264 7.83 30.02 -23.55
CA ASP A 264 8.67 31.18 -23.28
C ASP A 264 7.86 32.42 -22.81
N GLU A 265 6.64 32.60 -23.32
CA GLU A 265 5.73 33.66 -22.86
C GLU A 265 5.22 33.39 -21.45
N GLY A 266 5.00 32.13 -21.10
CA GLY A 266 4.61 31.69 -19.75
C GLY A 266 5.74 31.94 -18.75
N ALA A 267 6.98 31.60 -19.10
CA ALA A 267 8.16 31.86 -18.28
C ALA A 267 8.32 33.34 -18.00
N GLN A 268 8.26 34.20 -19.04
CA GLN A 268 8.36 35.68 -18.90
C GLN A 268 7.25 36.24 -18.00
N ARG A 269 6.06 35.68 -18.05
CA ARG A 269 4.94 36.11 -17.18
C ARG A 269 5.18 35.75 -15.72
N VAL A 270 5.71 34.58 -15.44
CA VAL A 270 6.08 34.15 -14.09
C VAL A 270 7.26 34.99 -13.58
N GLU A 271 8.31 35.22 -14.40
CA GLU A 271 9.47 36.03 -14.08
C GLU A 271 9.06 37.45 -13.70
N ALA A 272 8.18 38.05 -14.50
CA ALA A 272 7.61 39.37 -14.22
C ALA A 272 6.81 39.41 -12.91
N ALA A 273 6.06 38.38 -12.60
CA ALA A 273 5.23 38.31 -11.38
C ALA A 273 6.09 38.18 -10.11
N PHE A 274 7.23 37.49 -10.17
CA PHE A 274 8.14 37.30 -9.05
C PHE A 274 9.34 38.25 -9.04
N GLY A 275 9.52 39.05 -10.09
CA GLY A 275 10.61 40.03 -10.19
C GLY A 275 11.99 39.40 -10.39
N ILE A 276 12.04 38.24 -11.06
CA ILE A 276 13.27 37.50 -11.39
C ILE A 276 13.63 37.65 -12.87
N THR A 277 14.89 37.41 -13.21
CA THR A 277 15.37 37.55 -14.58
C THR A 277 15.24 36.31 -15.43
N ASN A 278 15.40 35.11 -14.83
CA ASN A 278 15.30 33.83 -15.52
C ASN A 278 14.88 32.74 -14.53
N ILE A 279 13.76 32.08 -14.79
CA ILE A 279 13.22 31.03 -13.93
C ILE A 279 14.07 29.75 -13.94
N ASN A 280 14.89 29.56 -14.98
CA ASN A 280 15.73 28.36 -15.13
C ASN A 280 17.10 28.50 -14.46
N ASP A 281 17.42 29.62 -13.85
CA ASP A 281 18.68 29.80 -13.11
C ASP A 281 18.65 28.92 -11.85
N ALA A 282 19.82 28.40 -11.44
CA ALA A 282 19.96 27.53 -10.29
C ALA A 282 19.42 28.15 -8.98
N GLU A 283 19.49 29.48 -8.85
CA GLU A 283 18.96 30.24 -7.71
C GLU A 283 17.41 30.20 -7.65
N ASN A 284 16.75 30.02 -8.79
CA ASN A 284 15.30 30.00 -8.93
C ASN A 284 14.71 28.58 -9.06
N ALA A 285 15.53 27.53 -8.87
CA ALA A 285 15.12 26.16 -9.04
C ALA A 285 13.93 25.77 -8.13
N GLU A 286 13.89 26.29 -6.90
CA GLU A 286 12.78 26.08 -5.97
C GLU A 286 11.48 26.72 -6.48
N LEU A 287 11.54 27.94 -6.97
CA LEU A 287 10.38 28.62 -7.57
C LEU A 287 9.89 27.88 -8.81
N ASN A 288 10.80 27.45 -9.69
CA ASN A 288 10.45 26.68 -10.89
C ASN A 288 9.75 25.37 -10.54
N HIS A 289 10.23 24.68 -9.53
CA HIS A 289 9.57 23.47 -8.99
C HIS A 289 8.14 23.76 -8.51
N HIS A 290 7.94 24.80 -7.70
CA HIS A 290 6.61 25.18 -7.21
C HIS A 290 5.67 25.58 -8.35
N VAL A 291 6.16 26.28 -9.39
CA VAL A 291 5.38 26.63 -10.58
C VAL A 291 4.95 25.36 -11.34
N SER A 292 5.86 24.41 -11.50
CA SER A 292 5.55 23.12 -12.12
C SER A 292 4.49 22.33 -11.34
N CYS A 293 4.61 22.30 -10.03
CA CYS A 293 3.61 21.66 -9.16
C CYS A 293 2.24 22.35 -9.24
N ALA A 294 2.20 23.67 -9.23
CA ALA A 294 0.97 24.45 -9.33
C ALA A 294 0.31 24.31 -10.71
N LEU A 295 1.07 24.24 -11.80
CA LEU A 295 0.56 23.94 -13.14
C LEU A 295 -0.08 22.54 -13.19
N ARG A 296 0.60 21.52 -12.66
CA ARG A 296 0.05 20.15 -12.56
C ARG A 296 -1.22 20.13 -11.73
N ALA A 297 -1.22 20.77 -10.56
CA ALA A 297 -2.37 20.84 -9.67
C ALA A 297 -3.58 21.50 -10.32
N ASN A 298 -3.40 22.65 -11.01
CA ASN A 298 -4.51 23.42 -11.57
C ASN A 298 -5.06 22.83 -12.86
N PHE A 299 -4.21 22.27 -13.73
CA PHE A 299 -4.61 21.94 -15.09
C PHE A 299 -4.62 20.42 -15.40
N LEU A 300 -3.92 19.61 -14.64
CA LEU A 300 -3.92 18.15 -14.81
C LEU A 300 -4.75 17.42 -13.74
N MET A 301 -4.66 17.86 -12.46
CA MET A 301 -5.37 17.21 -11.37
C MET A 301 -6.81 17.70 -11.26
N LYS A 302 -7.78 16.78 -11.27
CA LYS A 302 -9.22 17.08 -11.26
C LYS A 302 -9.84 16.67 -9.93
N ARG A 303 -10.60 17.60 -9.35
CA ARG A 303 -11.41 17.30 -8.18
C ARG A 303 -12.50 16.27 -8.51
N ASP A 304 -12.81 15.39 -7.56
CA ASP A 304 -13.76 14.27 -7.67
C ASP A 304 -13.35 13.17 -8.68
N VAL A 305 -12.13 13.27 -9.22
CA VAL A 305 -11.50 12.24 -10.07
C VAL A 305 -10.18 11.76 -9.45
N ASP A 306 -9.23 12.68 -9.28
CA ASP A 306 -7.90 12.37 -8.74
C ASP A 306 -7.84 12.57 -7.22
N TYR A 307 -8.67 13.45 -6.67
CA TYR A 307 -8.80 13.72 -5.24
C TYR A 307 -10.17 14.25 -4.88
N VAL A 308 -10.53 14.14 -3.59
CA VAL A 308 -11.72 14.80 -3.01
C VAL A 308 -11.28 15.76 -1.91
N VAL A 309 -12.14 16.75 -1.61
CA VAL A 309 -11.95 17.65 -0.47
C VAL A 309 -12.99 17.34 0.59
N LYS A 310 -12.56 16.97 1.79
CA LYS A 310 -13.41 16.63 2.91
C LYS A 310 -12.76 17.11 4.22
N ASP A 311 -13.54 17.74 5.10
CA ASP A 311 -13.11 18.21 6.42
C ASP A 311 -11.84 19.08 6.38
N ASP A 312 -11.76 20.03 5.43
CA ASP A 312 -10.62 20.92 5.14
C ASP A 312 -9.34 20.18 4.74
N GLN A 313 -9.45 18.94 4.21
CA GLN A 313 -8.32 18.13 3.77
C GLN A 313 -8.52 17.63 2.34
N VAL A 314 -7.42 17.53 1.61
CA VAL A 314 -7.34 16.86 0.32
C VAL A 314 -7.09 15.38 0.56
N ILE A 315 -7.97 14.52 0.05
CA ILE A 315 -7.82 13.06 0.14
C ILE A 315 -7.68 12.51 -1.28
N ILE A 316 -6.64 11.75 -1.51
CA ILE A 316 -6.37 11.12 -2.82
C ILE A 316 -7.45 10.09 -3.14
N VAL A 317 -7.89 10.06 -4.39
CA VAL A 317 -8.71 8.98 -4.95
C VAL A 317 -7.79 8.08 -5.77
N ASP A 318 -7.77 6.80 -5.46
CA ASP A 318 -7.00 5.84 -6.23
C ASP A 318 -7.58 5.70 -7.65
N GLU A 319 -6.76 5.92 -8.66
CA GLU A 319 -7.15 5.91 -10.08
C GLU A 319 -7.74 4.56 -10.52
N PHE A 320 -7.34 3.46 -9.87
CA PHE A 320 -7.74 2.10 -10.25
C PHE A 320 -8.92 1.58 -9.46
N THR A 321 -8.90 1.77 -8.14
CA THR A 321 -9.95 1.25 -7.26
C THR A 321 -11.06 2.28 -7.03
N GLY A 322 -10.81 3.55 -7.33
CA GLY A 322 -11.72 4.67 -7.02
C GLY A 322 -11.93 4.88 -5.51
N ARG A 323 -11.05 4.34 -4.68
CA ARG A 323 -11.13 4.42 -3.21
C ARG A 323 -10.40 5.62 -2.67
N LEU A 324 -10.87 6.13 -1.54
CA LEU A 324 -10.19 7.19 -0.80
C LEU A 324 -8.96 6.63 -0.09
N MET A 325 -7.82 7.24 -0.35
CA MET A 325 -6.54 6.89 0.26
C MET A 325 -6.27 7.81 1.46
N ILE A 326 -6.91 7.52 2.59
CA ILE A 326 -6.76 8.32 3.81
C ILE A 326 -5.33 8.22 4.33
N GLY A 327 -4.74 9.37 4.70
CA GLY A 327 -3.38 9.45 5.22
C GLY A 327 -2.26 9.40 4.16
N ARG A 328 -2.58 9.18 2.88
CA ARG A 328 -1.62 9.30 1.79
C ARG A 328 -1.59 10.71 1.21
N ARG A 329 -0.41 11.13 0.76
CA ARG A 329 -0.18 12.46 0.15
C ARG A 329 0.59 12.30 -1.16
N TYR A 330 0.34 13.19 -2.12
CA TYR A 330 1.18 13.30 -3.30
C TYR A 330 2.56 13.82 -2.89
N SER A 331 3.60 13.27 -3.48
CA SER A 331 5.00 13.67 -3.26
C SER A 331 5.36 15.00 -3.95
N GLU A 332 6.56 15.47 -3.67
CA GLU A 332 7.20 16.58 -4.39
C GLU A 332 6.40 17.90 -4.38
N GLY A 333 5.70 18.20 -3.31
CA GLY A 333 4.95 19.46 -3.20
C GLY A 333 3.64 19.51 -3.99
N LEU A 334 3.30 18.47 -4.77
CA LEU A 334 2.04 18.43 -5.52
C LEU A 334 0.81 18.47 -4.62
N HIS A 335 0.86 17.79 -3.45
CA HIS A 335 -0.25 17.80 -2.49
C HIS A 335 -0.51 19.21 -1.97
N GLN A 336 0.55 19.92 -1.57
CA GLN A 336 0.48 21.30 -1.11
C GLN A 336 -0.02 22.26 -2.23
N ALA A 337 0.39 21.99 -3.46
CA ALA A 337 -0.12 22.76 -4.61
C ALA A 337 -1.63 22.53 -4.84
N ILE A 338 -2.14 21.32 -4.57
CA ILE A 338 -3.58 21.02 -4.63
C ILE A 338 -4.29 21.66 -3.42
N GLU A 339 -3.70 21.61 -2.22
CA GLU A 339 -4.24 22.29 -1.04
C GLU A 339 -4.36 23.82 -1.30
N ALA A 340 -3.34 24.44 -1.92
CA ALA A 340 -3.36 25.83 -2.33
C ALA A 340 -4.48 26.09 -3.36
N LYS A 341 -4.62 25.23 -4.37
CA LYS A 341 -5.69 25.32 -5.39
C LYS A 341 -7.08 25.25 -4.77
N GLU A 342 -7.31 24.37 -3.82
CA GLU A 342 -8.64 24.19 -3.20
C GLU A 342 -8.88 25.13 -2.03
N HIS A 343 -7.90 25.98 -1.68
CA HIS A 343 -7.97 26.94 -0.57
C HIS A 343 -8.25 26.29 0.81
N VAL A 344 -7.74 25.09 1.01
CA VAL A 344 -7.71 24.41 2.31
C VAL A 344 -6.42 24.73 3.04
N THR A 345 -6.31 24.33 4.31
CA THR A 345 -5.07 24.53 5.08
C THR A 345 -3.90 23.83 4.40
N ILE A 346 -2.86 24.60 4.05
CA ILE A 346 -1.63 24.05 3.43
C ILE A 346 -0.75 23.51 4.53
N GLU A 347 -0.56 22.20 4.59
CA GLU A 347 0.34 21.58 5.53
C GLU A 347 1.80 21.68 5.05
N ARG A 348 2.75 21.66 6.01
CA ARG A 348 4.18 21.72 5.71
C ARG A 348 4.59 20.61 4.74
N GLU A 349 5.62 20.88 3.93
CA GLU A 349 6.25 19.81 3.13
C GLU A 349 6.63 18.65 4.03
N SER A 350 6.36 17.44 3.56
CA SER A 350 6.75 16.23 4.27
C SER A 350 8.12 15.78 3.78
N ARG A 351 9.02 15.44 4.72
CA ARG A 351 10.28 14.79 4.42
C ARG A 351 10.10 13.29 4.44
N THR A 352 10.64 12.59 3.47
CA THR A 352 10.62 11.12 3.43
C THR A 352 11.55 10.55 4.51
N LEU A 353 10.98 9.81 5.47
CA LEU A 353 11.72 9.14 6.53
C LEU A 353 12.12 7.72 6.12
N ALA A 354 11.22 6.99 5.49
CA ALA A 354 11.45 5.65 4.99
C ALA A 354 10.55 5.37 3.79
N THR A 355 11.03 4.58 2.85
CA THR A 355 10.28 4.20 1.64
C THR A 355 10.62 2.77 1.22
N ILE A 356 9.64 2.08 0.63
CA ILE A 356 9.83 0.80 -0.07
C ILE A 356 8.76 0.62 -1.13
N THR A 357 9.11 0.06 -2.28
CA THR A 357 8.12 -0.35 -3.28
C THR A 357 7.48 -1.68 -2.90
N PHE A 358 6.23 -1.92 -3.31
CA PHE A 358 5.58 -3.23 -3.11
C PHE A 358 6.38 -4.35 -3.75
N GLN A 359 6.97 -4.09 -4.93
CA GLN A 359 7.81 -5.06 -5.61
C GLN A 359 8.94 -5.56 -4.71
N ASN A 360 9.70 -4.64 -4.13
CA ASN A 360 10.82 -5.00 -3.27
C ASN A 360 10.37 -5.57 -1.92
N TYR A 361 9.25 -5.11 -1.38
CA TYR A 361 8.68 -5.67 -0.16
C TYR A 361 8.29 -7.15 -0.31
N PHE A 362 7.48 -7.49 -1.34
CA PHE A 362 7.02 -8.86 -1.54
C PHE A 362 8.12 -9.82 -2.00
N ARG A 363 9.18 -9.32 -2.65
CA ARG A 363 10.37 -10.10 -2.99
C ARG A 363 11.22 -10.53 -1.77
N MET A 364 10.97 -9.96 -0.59
CA MET A 364 11.64 -10.38 0.64
C MET A 364 11.10 -11.70 1.20
N TYR A 365 9.93 -12.15 0.81
CA TYR A 365 9.40 -13.43 1.25
C TYR A 365 10.17 -14.59 0.62
N HIS A 366 10.50 -15.61 1.45
CA HIS A 366 11.15 -16.83 0.95
C HIS A 366 10.27 -17.57 -0.04
N LYS A 367 8.96 -17.59 0.21
CA LYS A 367 7.95 -18.15 -0.67
C LYS A 367 6.84 -17.12 -0.87
N LEU A 368 6.55 -16.79 -2.13
CA LEU A 368 5.48 -15.88 -2.52
C LEU A 368 4.52 -16.63 -3.43
N SER A 369 3.23 -16.52 -3.19
CA SER A 369 2.18 -17.03 -4.06
C SER A 369 1.02 -16.06 -4.15
N GLY A 370 0.16 -16.24 -5.12
CA GLY A 370 -0.99 -15.38 -5.27
C GLY A 370 -2.15 -16.02 -5.99
N MET A 371 -3.32 -15.44 -5.82
CA MET A 371 -4.55 -15.89 -6.47
C MET A 371 -5.34 -14.71 -7.01
N THR A 372 -5.94 -14.87 -8.19
CA THR A 372 -6.85 -13.91 -8.81
C THR A 372 -7.63 -14.58 -9.92
N GLY A 373 -8.64 -13.90 -10.47
CA GLY A 373 -9.40 -14.36 -11.64
C GLY A 373 -8.80 -14.00 -13.00
N THR A 374 -7.71 -13.20 -13.04
CA THR A 374 -7.28 -12.46 -14.24
C THR A 374 -5.77 -12.25 -14.37
N ALA A 375 -4.94 -13.19 -13.87
CA ALA A 375 -3.47 -13.03 -13.88
C ALA A 375 -2.82 -13.28 -15.26
N LYS A 376 -3.39 -14.12 -16.10
CA LYS A 376 -2.74 -14.62 -17.32
C LYS A 376 -2.39 -13.52 -18.33
N THR A 377 -3.11 -12.40 -18.31
CA THR A 377 -2.81 -11.27 -19.20
C THR A 377 -1.52 -10.54 -18.85
N GLU A 378 -1.09 -10.64 -17.58
CA GLU A 378 0.10 -9.99 -17.01
C GLU A 378 1.19 -10.99 -16.62
N GLU A 379 1.14 -12.23 -17.13
CA GLU A 379 2.09 -13.30 -16.78
C GLU A 379 3.55 -12.92 -17.01
N ASP A 380 3.84 -12.21 -18.12
CA ASP A 380 5.19 -11.73 -18.44
C ASP A 380 5.71 -10.77 -17.33
N GLU A 381 4.87 -9.93 -16.77
CA GLU A 381 5.23 -9.02 -15.69
C GLU A 381 5.45 -9.78 -14.38
N PHE A 382 4.57 -10.70 -14.01
CA PHE A 382 4.74 -11.54 -12.83
C PHE A 382 6.03 -12.35 -12.89
N GLN A 383 6.35 -12.90 -14.06
CA GLN A 383 7.59 -13.66 -14.26
C GLN A 383 8.83 -12.78 -14.16
N ASN A 384 8.84 -11.61 -14.81
CA ASN A 384 10.01 -10.75 -14.88
C ASN A 384 10.32 -10.05 -13.54
N ILE A 385 9.29 -9.64 -12.78
CA ILE A 385 9.46 -8.88 -11.54
C ILE A 385 9.55 -9.78 -10.32
N TYR A 386 8.64 -10.78 -10.20
CA TYR A 386 8.48 -11.60 -8.99
C TYR A 386 8.92 -13.05 -9.17
N SER A 387 9.31 -13.46 -10.38
CA SER A 387 9.62 -14.85 -10.74
C SER A 387 8.45 -15.82 -10.52
N LEU A 388 7.22 -15.30 -10.64
CA LEU A 388 5.98 -16.05 -10.49
C LEU A 388 5.41 -16.41 -11.85
N ASP A 389 5.05 -17.67 -12.05
CA ASP A 389 4.29 -18.11 -13.22
C ASP A 389 2.81 -18.31 -12.89
N VAL A 390 1.97 -18.31 -13.91
CA VAL A 390 0.52 -18.35 -13.77
C VAL A 390 -0.04 -19.69 -14.25
N VAL A 391 -0.72 -20.41 -13.36
CA VAL A 391 -1.44 -21.64 -13.68
C VAL A 391 -2.94 -21.36 -13.69
N GLN A 392 -3.57 -21.57 -14.85
CA GLN A 392 -5.00 -21.45 -15.00
C GLN A 392 -5.71 -22.72 -14.52
N ILE A 393 -6.47 -22.60 -13.44
CA ILE A 393 -7.25 -23.71 -12.87
C ILE A 393 -8.60 -23.79 -13.58
N PRO A 394 -9.03 -24.99 -14.01
CA PRO A 394 -10.35 -25.16 -14.62
C PRO A 394 -11.47 -24.82 -13.61
N THR A 395 -12.60 -24.33 -14.10
CA THR A 395 -13.78 -24.05 -13.28
C THR A 395 -14.45 -25.36 -12.82
N ASN A 396 -15.05 -25.33 -11.61
CA ASN A 396 -15.77 -26.48 -11.07
C ASN A 396 -16.97 -26.90 -11.94
N LYS A 397 -17.73 -25.92 -12.42
CA LYS A 397 -18.80 -26.11 -13.41
C LYS A 397 -18.46 -25.32 -14.68
N PRO A 398 -18.87 -25.78 -15.88
CA PRO A 398 -18.65 -25.06 -17.11
C PRO A 398 -19.20 -23.63 -17.05
N ASN A 399 -18.44 -22.67 -17.52
CA ASN A 399 -18.93 -21.29 -17.66
C ASN A 399 -19.84 -21.20 -18.90
N ILE A 400 -21.11 -20.86 -18.68
CA ILE A 400 -22.14 -20.72 -19.74
C ILE A 400 -22.49 -19.25 -20.04
N ARG A 401 -21.75 -18.29 -19.46
CA ARG A 401 -21.92 -16.85 -19.70
C ARG A 401 -21.79 -16.53 -21.19
N LYS A 402 -22.62 -15.60 -21.68
CA LYS A 402 -22.57 -15.09 -23.05
C LYS A 402 -21.90 -13.72 -23.07
N ASP A 403 -20.71 -13.63 -23.63
CA ASP A 403 -20.02 -12.37 -23.86
C ASP A 403 -20.41 -11.87 -25.26
N LEU A 404 -21.27 -10.82 -25.31
CA LEU A 404 -21.77 -10.23 -26.55
C LEU A 404 -20.71 -9.30 -27.15
N ASP A 405 -20.81 -9.07 -28.47
CA ASP A 405 -19.93 -8.15 -29.19
C ASP A 405 -20.09 -6.70 -28.69
N ASP A 406 -18.99 -5.96 -28.77
CA ASP A 406 -18.98 -4.54 -28.43
C ASP A 406 -19.87 -3.72 -29.38
N MET A 407 -20.61 -2.76 -28.80
CA MET A 407 -21.42 -1.79 -29.53
C MET A 407 -20.62 -0.49 -29.64
N VAL A 408 -20.19 -0.12 -30.84
CA VAL A 408 -19.35 1.07 -31.05
C VAL A 408 -20.18 2.18 -31.68
N TYR A 409 -20.19 3.36 -31.03
CA TYR A 409 -20.89 4.56 -31.45
C TYR A 409 -19.92 5.68 -31.82
N LYS A 410 -20.33 6.59 -32.70
CA LYS A 410 -19.50 7.73 -33.08
C LYS A 410 -19.33 8.72 -31.94
N THR A 411 -20.40 9.01 -31.20
CA THR A 411 -20.42 10.03 -30.14
C THR A 411 -20.74 9.46 -28.75
N LYS A 412 -20.23 10.08 -27.70
CA LYS A 412 -20.59 9.76 -26.30
C LYS A 412 -22.08 9.86 -26.05
N LYS A 413 -22.74 10.88 -26.64
CA LYS A 413 -24.20 11.11 -26.47
C LYS A 413 -25.00 9.92 -27.02
N ALA A 414 -24.71 9.45 -28.23
CA ALA A 414 -25.37 8.29 -28.83
C ALA A 414 -25.15 7.02 -27.99
N LYS A 415 -23.91 6.80 -27.55
CA LYS A 415 -23.55 5.69 -26.67
C LYS A 415 -24.40 5.66 -25.40
N PHE A 416 -24.46 6.77 -24.63
CA PHE A 416 -25.20 6.80 -23.37
C PHE A 416 -26.71 6.68 -23.55
N ASN A 417 -27.28 7.19 -24.62
CA ASN A 417 -28.70 6.95 -24.96
C ASN A 417 -28.93 5.45 -25.18
N ALA A 418 -28.07 4.79 -25.92
CA ALA A 418 -28.17 3.36 -26.18
C ALA A 418 -27.96 2.51 -24.91
N VAL A 419 -27.07 2.91 -24.02
CA VAL A 419 -26.90 2.28 -22.70
C VAL A 419 -28.17 2.36 -21.88
N VAL A 420 -28.81 3.53 -21.81
CA VAL A 420 -30.07 3.72 -21.08
C VAL A 420 -31.21 2.90 -21.69
N ASP A 421 -31.28 2.81 -23.02
CA ASP A 421 -32.27 1.99 -23.74
C ASP A 421 -32.04 0.48 -23.45
N ALA A 422 -30.79 0.01 -23.48
CA ALA A 422 -30.45 -1.36 -23.15
C ALA A 422 -30.79 -1.70 -21.68
N ILE A 423 -30.48 -0.82 -20.73
CA ILE A 423 -30.87 -0.99 -19.33
C ILE A 423 -32.39 -1.11 -19.19
N ALA A 424 -33.15 -0.21 -19.83
CA ALA A 424 -34.59 -0.23 -19.77
C ALA A 424 -35.19 -1.51 -20.32
N GLN A 425 -34.66 -2.03 -21.43
CA GLN A 425 -35.10 -3.28 -22.06
C GLN A 425 -34.83 -4.51 -21.16
N VAL A 426 -33.63 -4.60 -20.56
CA VAL A 426 -33.22 -5.71 -19.71
C VAL A 426 -33.97 -5.66 -18.39
N HIS A 427 -34.14 -4.49 -17.77
CA HIS A 427 -34.89 -4.26 -16.55
C HIS A 427 -36.37 -4.63 -16.70
N ALA A 428 -36.98 -4.28 -17.85
CA ALA A 428 -38.40 -4.62 -18.13
C ALA A 428 -38.66 -6.14 -18.10
N ASN A 429 -37.65 -6.97 -18.37
CA ASN A 429 -37.71 -8.45 -18.27
C ASN A 429 -37.46 -8.95 -16.85
N GLY A 430 -37.19 -8.07 -15.87
CA GLY A 430 -36.85 -8.43 -14.50
C GLY A 430 -35.40 -8.96 -14.33
N GLN A 431 -34.57 -8.91 -15.36
CA GLN A 431 -33.19 -9.35 -15.29
C GLN A 431 -32.35 -8.29 -14.55
N PRO A 432 -31.53 -8.65 -13.55
CA PRO A 432 -30.66 -7.68 -12.87
C PRO A 432 -29.56 -7.17 -13.79
N VAL A 433 -29.25 -5.87 -13.67
CA VAL A 433 -28.25 -5.18 -14.50
C VAL A 433 -27.20 -4.53 -13.61
N LEU A 434 -25.93 -4.84 -13.89
CA LEU A 434 -24.78 -4.13 -13.32
C LEU A 434 -24.10 -3.31 -14.41
N VAL A 435 -24.06 -1.99 -14.21
CA VAL A 435 -23.44 -1.05 -15.16
C VAL A 435 -22.08 -0.61 -14.62
N GLY A 436 -21.01 -0.94 -15.32
CA GLY A 436 -19.65 -0.49 -15.02
C GLY A 436 -19.33 0.85 -15.69
N THR A 437 -18.92 1.84 -14.92
CA THR A 437 -18.46 3.15 -15.38
C THR A 437 -17.02 3.41 -14.97
N VAL A 438 -16.28 4.21 -15.73
CA VAL A 438 -14.86 4.51 -15.42
C VAL A 438 -14.72 5.65 -14.42
N THR A 439 -15.58 6.67 -14.48
CA THR A 439 -15.50 7.85 -13.62
C THR A 439 -16.76 8.07 -12.78
N VAL A 440 -16.60 8.78 -11.65
CA VAL A 440 -17.72 9.21 -10.80
C VAL A 440 -18.69 10.09 -11.60
N GLU A 441 -18.18 11.03 -12.40
CA GLU A 441 -18.95 11.93 -13.24
C GLU A 441 -19.85 11.15 -14.22
N THR A 442 -19.30 10.13 -14.89
CA THR A 442 -20.07 9.25 -15.77
C THR A 442 -21.18 8.52 -15.01
N SER A 443 -20.92 8.07 -13.79
CA SER A 443 -21.91 7.38 -12.95
C SER A 443 -23.05 8.30 -12.55
N GLU A 444 -22.76 9.54 -12.18
CA GLU A 444 -23.77 10.56 -11.81
C GLU A 444 -24.59 11.03 -13.02
N MET A 445 -23.95 11.23 -14.18
CA MET A 445 -24.63 11.56 -15.42
C MET A 445 -25.62 10.45 -15.84
N LEU A 446 -25.17 9.19 -15.81
CA LEU A 446 -26.01 8.04 -16.15
C LEU A 446 -27.15 7.88 -15.14
N SER A 447 -26.90 8.09 -13.85
CA SER A 447 -27.92 8.09 -12.81
C SER A 447 -29.00 9.15 -13.12
N ALA A 448 -28.62 10.38 -13.46
CA ALA A 448 -29.57 11.43 -13.83
C ALA A 448 -30.39 11.06 -15.09
N MET A 449 -29.80 10.34 -16.05
CA MET A 449 -30.55 9.87 -17.25
C MET A 449 -31.57 8.78 -16.90
N LEU A 450 -31.21 7.82 -16.03
CA LEU A 450 -32.11 6.75 -15.57
C LEU A 450 -33.26 7.30 -14.72
N GLN A 451 -33.00 8.29 -13.84
CA GLN A 451 -34.04 8.98 -13.07
C GLN A 451 -35.08 9.65 -13.96
N ARG A 452 -34.65 10.32 -15.05
CA ARG A 452 -35.58 10.93 -16.03
C ARG A 452 -36.44 9.88 -16.73
N ARG A 453 -35.98 8.63 -16.85
CA ARG A 453 -36.72 7.49 -17.40
C ARG A 453 -37.58 6.78 -16.34
N GLY A 454 -37.51 7.18 -15.07
CA GLY A 454 -38.25 6.55 -13.98
C GLY A 454 -37.75 5.17 -13.58
N ILE A 455 -36.50 4.82 -13.93
CA ILE A 455 -35.88 3.55 -13.57
C ILE A 455 -35.21 3.68 -12.18
N GLN A 456 -35.69 2.90 -11.22
CA GLN A 456 -35.06 2.83 -9.91
C GLN A 456 -33.68 2.15 -10.02
N HIS A 457 -32.69 2.73 -9.40
CA HIS A 457 -31.31 2.21 -9.43
C HIS A 457 -30.52 2.66 -8.21
N GLU A 458 -29.47 1.93 -7.91
CA GLU A 458 -28.48 2.26 -6.89
C GLU A 458 -27.16 2.70 -7.55
N VAL A 459 -26.47 3.68 -6.93
CA VAL A 459 -25.19 4.19 -7.43
C VAL A 459 -24.09 3.92 -6.41
N LEU A 460 -23.06 3.26 -6.89
CA LEU A 460 -21.88 2.88 -6.11
C LEU A 460 -20.67 3.63 -6.67
N ASN A 461 -20.19 4.62 -5.95
CA ASN A 461 -19.01 5.40 -6.29
C ASN A 461 -18.24 5.83 -5.02
N ALA A 462 -17.10 6.49 -5.19
CA ALA A 462 -16.23 6.91 -4.09
C ALA A 462 -16.93 7.77 -3.01
N LYS A 463 -18.01 8.45 -3.35
CA LYS A 463 -18.80 9.28 -2.41
C LYS A 463 -19.66 8.43 -1.46
N ASN A 464 -20.03 7.19 -1.83
CA ASN A 464 -20.96 6.31 -1.11
C ASN A 464 -20.30 5.07 -0.51
N HIS A 465 -19.02 5.15 -0.14
CA HIS A 465 -18.17 4.04 0.24
C HIS A 465 -18.68 3.20 1.44
N ALA A 466 -19.31 3.84 2.42
CA ALA A 466 -19.79 3.15 3.63
C ALA A 466 -20.91 2.12 3.37
N LYS A 467 -21.62 2.20 2.23
CA LYS A 467 -22.72 1.30 1.84
C LYS A 467 -22.33 0.33 0.70
N GLU A 468 -21.07 0.34 0.31
CA GLU A 468 -20.59 -0.41 -0.87
C GLU A 468 -20.98 -1.88 -0.82
N ALA A 469 -20.62 -2.59 0.26
CA ALA A 469 -20.88 -4.01 0.41
C ALA A 469 -22.37 -4.35 0.40
N GLU A 470 -23.21 -3.48 0.97
CA GLU A 470 -24.67 -3.66 1.02
C GLU A 470 -25.30 -3.53 -0.37
N ILE A 471 -24.92 -2.49 -1.14
CA ILE A 471 -25.44 -2.23 -2.49
C ILE A 471 -25.01 -3.38 -3.44
N VAL A 472 -23.74 -3.78 -3.41
CA VAL A 472 -23.23 -4.86 -4.28
C VAL A 472 -23.90 -6.19 -3.96
N ALA A 473 -24.12 -6.49 -2.69
CA ALA A 473 -24.77 -7.74 -2.28
C ALA A 473 -26.19 -7.87 -2.82
N GLN A 474 -26.89 -6.75 -3.05
CA GLN A 474 -28.25 -6.72 -3.60
C GLN A 474 -28.30 -6.52 -5.13
N ALA A 475 -27.17 -6.32 -5.80
CA ALA A 475 -27.14 -6.11 -7.25
C ALA A 475 -27.64 -7.31 -8.08
N GLY A 476 -27.71 -8.50 -7.49
CA GLY A 476 -28.27 -9.71 -8.12
C GLY A 476 -29.78 -9.91 -7.90
N HIS A 477 -30.46 -9.00 -7.20
CA HIS A 477 -31.88 -9.11 -6.93
C HIS A 477 -32.71 -8.93 -8.22
N TRP A 478 -33.91 -9.54 -8.27
CA TRP A 478 -34.84 -9.41 -9.39
C TRP A 478 -35.09 -7.96 -9.80
N GLY A 479 -34.76 -7.61 -11.04
CA GLY A 479 -34.96 -6.29 -11.61
C GLY A 479 -34.06 -5.19 -11.01
N ALA A 480 -33.03 -5.54 -10.24
CA ALA A 480 -32.09 -4.54 -9.71
C ALA A 480 -31.28 -3.89 -10.83
N VAL A 481 -31.09 -2.57 -10.74
CA VAL A 481 -30.17 -1.81 -11.59
C VAL A 481 -29.14 -1.15 -10.69
N THR A 482 -27.88 -1.50 -10.87
CA THR A 482 -26.75 -0.98 -10.07
C THR A 482 -25.73 -0.34 -11.01
N ILE A 483 -25.40 0.93 -10.77
CA ILE A 483 -24.30 1.62 -11.44
C ILE A 483 -23.09 1.56 -10.51
N ALA A 484 -21.98 0.99 -10.94
CA ALA A 484 -20.76 0.91 -10.16
C ALA A 484 -19.60 1.56 -10.90
N THR A 485 -18.86 2.44 -10.23
CA THR A 485 -17.57 2.88 -10.73
C THR A 485 -16.56 1.76 -10.63
N ASN A 486 -15.49 1.90 -11.38
CA ASN A 486 -14.44 0.90 -11.53
C ASN A 486 -14.04 0.26 -10.18
N MET A 487 -14.01 -1.06 -10.15
CA MET A 487 -13.60 -1.88 -8.98
C MET A 487 -14.47 -1.78 -7.70
N ALA A 488 -15.50 -0.93 -7.66
CA ALA A 488 -16.41 -0.92 -6.52
C ALA A 488 -17.03 -2.31 -6.32
N GLY A 489 -17.01 -2.80 -5.06
CA GLY A 489 -17.47 -4.15 -4.71
C GLY A 489 -16.51 -5.28 -5.09
N ARG A 490 -15.22 -5.00 -5.36
CA ARG A 490 -14.20 -6.05 -5.54
C ARG A 490 -14.05 -6.85 -4.24
N GLY A 491 -13.95 -8.18 -4.34
CA GLY A 491 -13.92 -9.07 -3.19
C GLY A 491 -15.30 -9.38 -2.57
N THR A 492 -16.38 -8.75 -3.08
CA THR A 492 -17.76 -9.04 -2.66
C THR A 492 -18.49 -9.83 -3.75
N ASP A 493 -19.09 -10.96 -3.38
CA ASP A 493 -19.85 -11.77 -4.31
C ASP A 493 -21.25 -11.19 -4.56
N ILE A 494 -21.68 -11.18 -5.84
CA ILE A 494 -23.05 -10.87 -6.23
C ILE A 494 -23.83 -12.17 -6.30
N LEU A 495 -24.72 -12.36 -5.34
CA LEU A 495 -25.59 -13.54 -5.29
C LEU A 495 -26.86 -13.25 -6.09
N LEU A 496 -27.21 -14.14 -7.04
CA LEU A 496 -28.45 -14.03 -7.78
C LEU A 496 -29.64 -14.22 -6.83
N GLY A 497 -30.66 -13.37 -6.94
CA GLY A 497 -31.82 -13.35 -6.03
C GLY A 497 -31.62 -12.43 -4.82
N GLY A 498 -30.39 -11.96 -4.55
CA GLY A 498 -30.01 -11.09 -3.42
C GLY A 498 -29.30 -11.87 -2.30
N ASN A 499 -28.73 -11.14 -1.38
CA ASN A 499 -27.98 -11.70 -0.25
C ASN A 499 -28.81 -11.69 1.04
N PRO A 500 -29.20 -12.85 1.57
CA PRO A 500 -30.03 -12.94 2.77
C PRO A 500 -29.33 -12.42 4.03
N GLU A 501 -28.01 -12.51 4.10
CA GLU A 501 -27.21 -12.00 5.22
C GLU A 501 -27.37 -10.48 5.38
N PHE A 502 -27.21 -9.72 4.29
CA PHE A 502 -27.38 -8.28 4.34
C PHE A 502 -28.82 -7.86 4.65
N LEU A 503 -29.80 -8.60 4.17
CA LEU A 503 -31.20 -8.34 4.50
C LEU A 503 -31.46 -8.55 6.01
N ALA A 504 -30.88 -9.61 6.59
CA ALA A 504 -30.99 -9.88 8.02
C ALA A 504 -30.28 -8.80 8.87
N ARG A 505 -29.07 -8.37 8.50
CA ARG A 505 -28.37 -7.26 9.16
C ARG A 505 -29.15 -5.96 9.09
N ARG A 506 -29.73 -5.64 7.93
CA ARG A 506 -30.58 -4.46 7.76
C ARG A 506 -31.83 -4.49 8.64
N ALA A 507 -32.46 -5.66 8.75
CA ALA A 507 -33.61 -5.85 9.63
C ALA A 507 -33.21 -5.66 11.11
N MET A 508 -32.07 -6.17 11.54
CA MET A 508 -31.56 -5.96 12.90
C MET A 508 -31.29 -4.49 13.20
N ARG A 509 -30.72 -3.72 12.25
CA ARG A 509 -30.55 -2.26 12.40
C ARG A 509 -31.89 -1.54 12.56
N GLN A 510 -32.90 -1.96 11.81
CA GLN A 510 -34.26 -1.42 11.93
C GLN A 510 -34.92 -1.77 13.26
N ASP A 511 -34.58 -2.93 13.82
CA ASP A 511 -35.02 -3.38 15.15
C ASP A 511 -34.24 -2.67 16.29
N GLY A 512 -33.25 -1.80 15.96
CA GLY A 512 -32.54 -0.94 16.93
C GLY A 512 -31.28 -1.57 17.55
N TYR A 513 -30.74 -2.63 16.96
CA TYR A 513 -29.45 -3.19 17.39
C TYR A 513 -28.28 -2.31 16.94
N ASP A 514 -27.31 -2.10 17.82
CA ASP A 514 -26.08 -1.38 17.50
C ASP A 514 -25.20 -2.19 16.54
N GLU A 515 -24.38 -1.51 15.71
CA GLU A 515 -23.56 -2.15 14.69
C GLU A 515 -22.56 -3.15 15.30
N GLU A 516 -22.00 -2.85 16.48
CA GLU A 516 -21.09 -3.75 17.20
C GLU A 516 -21.78 -5.07 17.60
N ILE A 517 -23.05 -5.01 18.04
CA ILE A 517 -23.85 -6.20 18.36
C ILE A 517 -24.19 -6.99 17.10
N ILE A 518 -24.49 -6.31 15.99
CA ILE A 518 -24.78 -6.95 14.71
C ILE A 518 -23.52 -7.65 14.16
N GLU A 519 -22.37 -7.00 14.23
CA GLU A 519 -21.10 -7.63 13.84
C GLU A 519 -20.79 -8.86 14.71
N ALA A 520 -20.94 -8.76 16.01
CA ALA A 520 -20.73 -9.87 16.94
C ALA A 520 -21.75 -11.00 16.76
N ALA A 521 -23.01 -10.69 16.42
CA ALA A 521 -24.07 -11.68 16.14
C ALA A 521 -23.83 -12.44 14.84
N THR A 522 -23.31 -11.76 13.81
CA THR A 522 -22.93 -12.37 12.52
C THR A 522 -21.54 -12.99 12.57
N GLY A 523 -20.69 -12.54 13.50
CA GLY A 523 -19.39 -13.10 13.79
C GLY A 523 -19.50 -14.53 14.35
N HIS A 524 -18.35 -15.14 14.46
CA HIS A 524 -18.26 -16.55 14.79
C HIS A 524 -17.46 -16.82 16.08
N ALA A 525 -17.22 -15.78 16.90
CA ALA A 525 -16.58 -15.92 18.19
C ALA A 525 -17.39 -16.86 19.11
N GLU A 526 -16.71 -17.76 19.81
CA GLU A 526 -17.35 -18.75 20.69
C GLU A 526 -17.59 -18.21 22.09
N ASP A 527 -16.75 -17.30 22.55
CA ASP A 527 -16.82 -16.70 23.89
C ASP A 527 -17.48 -15.32 23.81
N VAL A 528 -18.81 -15.29 23.82
CA VAL A 528 -19.63 -14.08 23.67
C VAL A 528 -20.68 -13.99 24.78
N SER A 529 -21.12 -12.75 25.08
CA SER A 529 -22.16 -12.49 26.09
C SER A 529 -23.52 -13.08 25.72
N ASP A 530 -24.39 -13.29 26.71
CA ASP A 530 -25.76 -13.77 26.51
C ASP A 530 -26.56 -12.83 25.59
N GLU A 531 -26.28 -11.55 25.60
CA GLU A 531 -26.87 -10.54 24.71
C GLU A 531 -26.52 -10.82 23.24
N ILE A 532 -25.26 -11.13 22.97
CA ILE A 532 -24.80 -11.49 21.61
C ILE A 532 -25.39 -12.83 21.18
N LEU A 533 -25.54 -13.80 22.11
CA LEU A 533 -26.22 -15.08 21.78
C LEU A 533 -27.67 -14.87 21.40
N ALA A 534 -28.41 -14.04 22.12
CA ALA A 534 -29.79 -13.70 21.78
C ALA A 534 -29.89 -12.95 20.42
N ALA A 535 -28.96 -12.02 20.17
CA ALA A 535 -28.86 -11.33 18.89
C ALA A 535 -28.52 -12.31 17.74
N ARG A 536 -27.70 -13.33 18.01
CA ARG A 536 -27.35 -14.39 17.04
C ARG A 536 -28.54 -15.28 16.70
N GLU A 537 -29.35 -15.66 17.67
CA GLU A 537 -30.61 -16.41 17.43
C GLU A 537 -31.58 -15.59 16.59
N LYS A 538 -31.75 -14.30 16.89
CA LYS A 538 -32.58 -13.38 16.11
C LYS A 538 -32.07 -13.27 14.68
N TYR A 539 -30.75 -13.07 14.51
CA TYR A 539 -30.13 -13.04 13.19
C TYR A 539 -30.38 -14.32 12.39
N GLN A 540 -30.18 -15.50 12.99
CA GLN A 540 -30.39 -16.78 12.32
C GLN A 540 -31.86 -17.00 11.89
N SER A 541 -32.80 -16.52 12.69
CA SER A 541 -34.22 -16.57 12.33
C SER A 541 -34.48 -15.69 11.10
N LEU A 542 -34.05 -14.43 11.13
CA LEU A 542 -34.16 -13.49 10.01
C LEU A 542 -33.45 -14.00 8.75
N TYR A 543 -32.26 -14.56 8.92
CA TYR A 543 -31.49 -15.13 7.80
C TYR A 543 -32.25 -16.30 7.12
N LYS A 544 -32.87 -17.22 7.88
CA LYS A 544 -33.65 -18.33 7.33
C LYS A 544 -34.87 -17.84 6.55
N ASP A 545 -35.56 -16.82 7.07
CA ASP A 545 -36.73 -16.24 6.41
C ASP A 545 -36.34 -15.53 5.11
N PHE A 546 -35.30 -14.70 5.14
CA PHE A 546 -34.81 -14.04 3.94
C PHE A 546 -34.23 -15.02 2.94
N LYS A 547 -33.54 -16.07 3.38
CA LYS A 547 -33.01 -17.10 2.49
C LYS A 547 -34.08 -17.74 1.63
N ARG A 548 -35.23 -18.07 2.21
CA ARG A 548 -36.36 -18.66 1.43
C ARG A 548 -36.80 -17.69 0.32
N THR A 549 -36.94 -16.43 0.63
CA THR A 549 -37.35 -15.41 -0.38
C THR A 549 -36.29 -15.14 -1.43
N THR A 550 -35.03 -15.13 -1.04
CA THR A 550 -33.91 -14.96 -2.00
C THR A 550 -33.71 -16.20 -2.87
N ASP A 551 -33.93 -17.41 -2.36
CA ASP A 551 -33.86 -18.64 -3.15
C ASP A 551 -34.98 -18.69 -4.22
N GLU A 552 -36.21 -18.27 -3.89
CA GLU A 552 -37.30 -18.13 -4.87
C GLU A 552 -36.97 -17.04 -5.94
N ALA A 553 -36.36 -15.93 -5.52
CA ALA A 553 -35.93 -14.86 -6.41
C ALA A 553 -34.76 -15.32 -7.30
N HIS A 554 -33.85 -16.13 -6.78
CA HIS A 554 -32.75 -16.76 -7.51
C HIS A 554 -33.26 -17.55 -8.71
N ASP A 555 -34.20 -18.45 -8.48
CA ASP A 555 -34.78 -19.28 -9.55
C ASP A 555 -35.43 -18.43 -10.66
N ARG A 556 -36.10 -17.33 -10.30
CA ARG A 556 -36.65 -16.39 -11.29
C ARG A 556 -35.56 -15.69 -12.10
N VAL A 557 -34.50 -15.24 -11.44
CA VAL A 557 -33.37 -14.56 -12.10
C VAL A 557 -32.63 -15.53 -13.05
N LEU A 558 -32.49 -16.81 -12.68
CA LEU A 558 -31.93 -17.82 -13.56
C LEU A 558 -32.74 -17.98 -14.85
N GLN A 559 -34.07 -17.97 -14.76
CA GLN A 559 -34.98 -18.07 -15.93
C GLN A 559 -34.86 -16.87 -16.87
N THR A 560 -34.52 -15.68 -16.38
CA THR A 560 -34.31 -14.47 -17.20
C THR A 560 -32.92 -14.35 -17.80
N GLY A 561 -32.03 -15.28 -17.51
CA GLY A 561 -30.66 -15.31 -18.06
C GLY A 561 -29.56 -14.83 -17.11
N GLY A 562 -29.85 -14.73 -15.79
CA GLY A 562 -28.90 -14.36 -14.76
C GLY A 562 -28.51 -12.87 -14.80
N LEU A 563 -27.37 -12.50 -14.25
CA LEU A 563 -26.87 -11.10 -14.21
C LEU A 563 -26.41 -10.64 -15.59
N HIS A 564 -26.95 -9.47 -16.03
CA HIS A 564 -26.47 -8.78 -17.22
C HIS A 564 -25.47 -7.66 -16.85
N ILE A 565 -24.31 -7.63 -17.50
CA ILE A 565 -23.28 -6.63 -17.28
C ILE A 565 -23.17 -5.71 -18.48
N ILE A 566 -23.24 -4.41 -18.24
CA ILE A 566 -23.01 -3.38 -19.22
C ILE A 566 -21.74 -2.62 -18.85
N GLY A 567 -20.71 -2.66 -19.72
CA GLY A 567 -19.55 -1.79 -19.62
C GLY A 567 -19.79 -0.53 -20.45
N THR A 568 -19.69 0.65 -19.88
CA THR A 568 -19.91 1.93 -20.60
C THR A 568 -18.68 2.38 -21.38
N GLU A 569 -17.52 1.82 -21.10
CA GLU A 569 -16.24 2.09 -21.74
C GLU A 569 -15.34 0.86 -21.60
N ARG A 570 -14.31 0.74 -22.44
CA ARG A 570 -13.20 -0.19 -22.22
C ARG A 570 -12.16 0.46 -21.32
N HIS A 571 -11.64 -0.31 -20.38
CA HIS A 571 -10.58 0.13 -19.50
C HIS A 571 -9.21 0.12 -20.19
N GLU A 572 -8.23 0.75 -19.58
CA GLU A 572 -6.83 0.74 -20.06
C GLU A 572 -6.23 -0.67 -20.09
N SER A 573 -6.68 -1.58 -19.20
CA SER A 573 -6.26 -2.96 -19.14
C SER A 573 -7.41 -3.92 -19.42
N ARG A 574 -7.14 -4.94 -20.26
CA ARG A 574 -8.07 -6.05 -20.55
C ARG A 574 -8.44 -6.83 -19.30
N ARG A 575 -7.53 -6.87 -18.33
CA ARG A 575 -7.72 -7.52 -17.05
C ARG A 575 -8.90 -6.94 -16.30
N ILE A 576 -9.03 -5.62 -16.24
CA ILE A 576 -10.14 -4.91 -15.58
C ILE A 576 -11.47 -5.22 -16.30
N ASP A 577 -11.49 -5.24 -17.62
CA ASP A 577 -12.66 -5.66 -18.41
C ASP A 577 -13.07 -7.10 -18.05
N ASN A 578 -12.11 -8.01 -17.93
CA ASN A 578 -12.36 -9.41 -17.55
C ASN A 578 -12.84 -9.54 -16.11
N GLN A 579 -12.38 -8.72 -15.18
CA GLN A 579 -12.89 -8.67 -13.80
C GLN A 579 -14.35 -8.18 -13.76
N LEU A 580 -14.70 -7.19 -14.56
CA LEU A 580 -16.09 -6.72 -14.69
C LEU A 580 -16.96 -7.85 -15.27
N ARG A 581 -16.57 -8.45 -16.39
CA ARG A 581 -17.26 -9.62 -16.98
C ARG A 581 -17.40 -10.78 -16.00
N GLY A 582 -16.36 -11.02 -15.17
CA GLY A 582 -16.31 -12.10 -14.19
C GLY A 582 -17.31 -11.97 -13.03
N ARG A 583 -18.03 -10.85 -12.95
CA ARG A 583 -19.10 -10.69 -11.96
C ARG A 583 -20.38 -11.46 -12.32
N ALA A 584 -20.56 -11.85 -13.59
CA ALA A 584 -21.65 -12.70 -14.08
C ALA A 584 -21.14 -14.08 -14.47
N GLY A 585 -22.03 -15.07 -14.49
CA GLY A 585 -21.73 -16.45 -14.92
C GLY A 585 -20.86 -17.22 -13.91
N ARG A 586 -21.18 -17.15 -12.62
CA ARG A 586 -20.45 -17.82 -11.54
C ARG A 586 -21.01 -19.20 -11.28
N GLN A 587 -20.16 -20.17 -10.92
CA GLN A 587 -20.54 -21.53 -10.54
C GLN A 587 -21.52 -22.22 -11.51
N GLY A 588 -21.41 -21.89 -12.82
CA GLY A 588 -22.29 -22.46 -13.86
C GLY A 588 -23.62 -21.75 -14.02
N ASP A 589 -23.84 -20.61 -13.36
CA ASP A 589 -25.03 -19.78 -13.56
C ASP A 589 -25.00 -19.12 -14.94
N PRO A 590 -26.16 -18.83 -15.57
CA PRO A 590 -26.21 -18.02 -16.76
C PRO A 590 -25.84 -16.57 -16.46
N GLY A 591 -25.44 -15.86 -17.49
CA GLY A 591 -25.12 -14.43 -17.43
C GLY A 591 -24.81 -13.90 -18.83
N SER A 592 -24.81 -12.59 -18.96
CA SER A 592 -24.43 -11.95 -20.23
C SER A 592 -23.64 -10.66 -19.97
N THR A 593 -22.75 -10.31 -20.90
CA THR A 593 -21.97 -9.09 -20.83
C THR A 593 -21.92 -8.38 -22.15
N GLN A 594 -21.95 -7.04 -22.14
CA GLN A 594 -21.83 -6.22 -23.35
C GLN A 594 -21.14 -4.91 -23.04
N PHE A 595 -20.23 -4.46 -23.91
CA PHE A 595 -19.58 -3.17 -23.79
C PHE A 595 -20.14 -2.18 -24.83
N PHE A 596 -20.38 -0.95 -24.39
CA PHE A 596 -20.81 0.18 -25.21
C PHE A 596 -19.67 1.20 -25.26
N ILE A 597 -19.17 1.48 -26.44
CA ILE A 597 -17.94 2.25 -26.65
C ILE A 597 -18.25 3.44 -27.57
N SER A 598 -17.57 4.55 -27.36
CA SER A 598 -17.59 5.70 -28.28
C SER A 598 -16.20 5.94 -28.85
N LEU A 599 -16.13 6.44 -30.08
CA LEU A 599 -14.86 6.92 -30.64
C LEU A 599 -14.32 8.15 -29.92
N GLU A 600 -15.16 8.84 -29.16
CA GLU A 600 -14.78 9.98 -28.31
C GLU A 600 -14.29 9.55 -26.91
N ASP A 601 -14.36 8.25 -26.57
CA ASP A 601 -13.81 7.75 -25.30
C ASP A 601 -12.28 7.88 -25.29
N ASP A 602 -11.71 8.15 -24.12
CA ASP A 602 -10.30 8.51 -23.99
C ASP A 602 -9.35 7.42 -24.54
N LEU A 603 -9.67 6.15 -24.31
CA LEU A 603 -8.91 5.04 -24.89
C LEU A 603 -8.87 5.12 -26.43
N MET A 604 -10.03 5.42 -27.04
CA MET A 604 -10.16 5.49 -28.49
C MET A 604 -9.52 6.76 -29.05
N ARG A 605 -9.75 7.90 -28.41
CA ARG A 605 -9.19 9.21 -28.77
C ARG A 605 -7.67 9.22 -28.73
N LEU A 606 -7.08 8.71 -27.63
CA LEU A 606 -5.64 8.79 -27.41
C LEU A 606 -4.85 7.71 -28.14
N PHE A 607 -5.39 6.51 -28.31
CA PHE A 607 -4.64 5.35 -28.79
C PHE A 607 -5.21 4.63 -30.02
N GLY A 608 -6.45 4.94 -30.41
CA GLY A 608 -7.18 4.28 -31.52
C GLY A 608 -7.51 5.21 -32.69
N GLY A 609 -7.61 6.52 -32.45
CA GLY A 609 -8.25 7.48 -33.36
C GLY A 609 -7.65 7.59 -34.76
N ASP A 610 -6.32 7.58 -34.88
CA ASP A 610 -5.62 7.83 -36.15
C ASP A 610 -5.92 6.78 -37.24
N ARG A 611 -6.33 5.56 -36.86
CA ARG A 611 -6.61 4.47 -37.82
C ARG A 611 -8.10 4.19 -37.99
N ILE A 612 -8.88 4.42 -36.95
CA ILE A 612 -10.31 4.04 -36.91
C ILE A 612 -11.20 5.16 -37.46
N MET A 613 -10.90 6.44 -37.17
CA MET A 613 -11.68 7.58 -37.63
C MET A 613 -11.81 7.64 -39.17
N PRO A 614 -10.73 7.53 -39.97
CA PRO A 614 -10.86 7.53 -41.43
C PRO A 614 -11.66 6.33 -41.99
N MET A 615 -11.65 5.19 -41.28
CA MET A 615 -12.43 4.03 -41.65
C MET A 615 -13.93 4.23 -41.40
N VAL A 616 -14.28 4.79 -40.25
CA VAL A 616 -15.68 5.09 -39.86
C VAL A 616 -16.27 6.17 -40.76
N GLU A 617 -15.51 7.22 -41.08
CA GLU A 617 -15.93 8.28 -42.03
C GLU A 617 -16.21 7.72 -43.42
N ARG A 618 -15.41 6.78 -43.93
CA ARG A 618 -15.63 6.11 -45.23
C ARG A 618 -16.88 5.24 -45.24
N LEU A 619 -17.32 4.70 -44.09
CA LEU A 619 -18.50 3.87 -43.96
C LEU A 619 -19.81 4.68 -43.94
N GLY A 620 -19.74 6.02 -43.87
CA GLY A 620 -20.91 6.91 -43.99
C GLY A 620 -21.97 6.70 -42.89
N LEU A 621 -21.58 6.30 -41.67
CA LEU A 621 -22.49 5.94 -40.58
C LEU A 621 -23.17 7.16 -39.99
N LYS A 622 -24.46 7.00 -39.68
CA LYS A 622 -25.22 7.98 -38.89
C LYS A 622 -24.75 7.94 -37.43
N ASP A 623 -24.87 9.08 -36.74
CA ASP A 623 -24.41 9.24 -35.37
C ASP A 623 -25.03 8.26 -34.36
N ASP A 624 -26.27 7.80 -34.61
CA ASP A 624 -27.05 6.91 -33.71
C ASP A 624 -26.96 5.41 -34.10
N GLU A 625 -26.31 5.04 -35.20
CA GLU A 625 -26.21 3.64 -35.65
C GLU A 625 -25.00 2.97 -35.01
N PRO A 626 -25.20 1.83 -34.30
CA PRO A 626 -24.10 1.08 -33.72
C PRO A 626 -23.30 0.33 -34.78
N LEU A 627 -21.99 0.37 -34.66
CA LEU A 627 -21.08 -0.52 -35.40
C LEU A 627 -20.87 -1.81 -34.61
N GLN A 628 -21.32 -2.91 -35.14
CA GLN A 628 -20.95 -4.25 -34.70
C GLN A 628 -19.93 -4.82 -35.68
N ALA A 629 -18.66 -4.73 -35.37
CA ALA A 629 -17.63 -5.33 -36.21
C ALA A 629 -16.56 -5.96 -35.33
N GLY A 630 -16.43 -7.26 -35.36
CA GLY A 630 -15.36 -8.01 -34.70
C GLY A 630 -13.94 -7.54 -35.07
N MET A 631 -13.79 -6.78 -36.17
CA MET A 631 -12.56 -6.10 -36.54
C MET A 631 -12.27 -4.91 -35.59
N LEU A 632 -13.29 -4.16 -35.14
CA LEU A 632 -13.12 -3.05 -34.20
C LEU A 632 -12.73 -3.56 -32.81
N THR A 633 -13.33 -4.64 -32.34
CA THR A 633 -12.95 -5.29 -31.07
C THR A 633 -11.46 -5.66 -31.06
N LYS A 634 -10.95 -6.23 -32.16
CA LYS A 634 -9.52 -6.55 -32.30
C LYS A 634 -8.62 -5.30 -32.27
N GLN A 635 -9.06 -4.19 -32.87
CA GLN A 635 -8.31 -2.92 -32.84
C GLN A 635 -8.28 -2.31 -31.43
N ILE A 636 -9.40 -2.39 -30.70
CA ILE A 636 -9.49 -1.95 -29.30
C ILE A 636 -8.55 -2.79 -28.43
N GLU A 637 -8.58 -4.12 -28.54
CA GLU A 637 -7.65 -5.01 -27.84
C GLU A 637 -6.19 -4.70 -28.16
N SER A 638 -5.88 -4.35 -29.40
CA SER A 638 -4.53 -3.93 -29.80
C SER A 638 -4.14 -2.58 -29.18
N ALA A 639 -5.08 -1.65 -29.02
CA ALA A 639 -4.85 -0.39 -28.31
C ALA A 639 -4.57 -0.65 -26.81
N GLN A 640 -5.40 -1.48 -26.15
CA GLN A 640 -5.20 -1.89 -24.75
C GLN A 640 -3.82 -2.56 -24.56
N LYS A 641 -3.42 -3.50 -25.41
CA LYS A 641 -2.09 -4.13 -25.35
C LYS A 641 -0.94 -3.12 -25.43
N ARG A 642 -1.09 -2.07 -26.24
CA ARG A 642 -0.06 -1.00 -26.30
C ARG A 642 0.03 -0.19 -25.01
N ILE A 643 -1.12 0.08 -24.39
CA ILE A 643 -1.16 0.80 -23.11
C ILE A 643 -0.59 -0.09 -22.00
N GLU A 644 -1.03 -1.36 -21.92
CA GLU A 644 -0.51 -2.36 -20.99
C GLU A 644 1.02 -2.44 -21.09
N GLY A 645 1.56 -2.58 -22.32
CA GLY A 645 3.00 -2.61 -22.57
C GLY A 645 3.71 -1.33 -22.15
N ARG A 646 3.13 -0.15 -22.42
CA ARG A 646 3.69 1.13 -21.96
C ARG A 646 3.68 1.24 -20.44
N ASN A 647 2.59 0.88 -19.79
CA ASN A 647 2.48 0.91 -18.33
C ASN A 647 3.48 -0.07 -17.70
N PHE A 648 3.68 -1.24 -18.29
CA PHE A 648 4.72 -2.19 -17.87
C PHE A 648 6.12 -1.60 -17.97
N GLU A 649 6.46 -0.95 -19.12
CA GLU A 649 7.78 -0.31 -19.27
C GLU A 649 8.00 0.81 -18.25
N ILE A 650 6.97 1.61 -17.94
CA ILE A 650 7.05 2.64 -16.90
C ILE A 650 7.33 2.00 -15.52
N ARG A 651 6.57 0.95 -15.13
CA ARG A 651 6.78 0.24 -13.86
C ARG A 651 8.16 -0.41 -13.78
N LYS A 652 8.60 -1.02 -14.87
CA LYS A 652 9.93 -1.62 -14.98
C LYS A 652 11.02 -0.58 -14.81
N HIS A 653 10.88 0.57 -15.43
CA HIS A 653 11.84 1.66 -15.34
C HIS A 653 11.92 2.22 -13.91
N VAL A 654 10.79 2.43 -13.26
CA VAL A 654 10.74 2.82 -11.84
C VAL A 654 11.46 1.77 -10.97
N LEU A 655 11.20 0.49 -11.21
CA LEU A 655 11.84 -0.60 -10.47
C LEU A 655 13.36 -0.66 -10.70
N GLU A 656 13.85 -0.37 -11.89
CA GLU A 656 15.29 -0.34 -12.19
C GLU A 656 16.03 0.70 -11.32
N TYR A 657 15.45 1.87 -11.10
CA TYR A 657 15.98 2.87 -10.17
C TYR A 657 15.83 2.43 -8.70
N ASP A 658 14.65 1.93 -8.32
CA ASP A 658 14.42 1.51 -6.93
C ASP A 658 15.25 0.28 -6.53
N ASN A 659 15.62 -0.58 -7.46
CA ASN A 659 16.54 -1.70 -7.19
C ASN A 659 17.92 -1.23 -6.69
N VAL A 660 18.39 -0.07 -7.15
CA VAL A 660 19.66 0.52 -6.67
C VAL A 660 19.50 0.94 -5.21
N MET A 661 18.44 1.68 -4.92
CA MET A 661 18.08 2.07 -3.54
C MET A 661 17.82 0.85 -2.65
N ASN A 662 17.19 -0.19 -3.18
CA ASN A 662 16.89 -1.39 -2.41
C ASN A 662 18.14 -2.14 -1.96
N ARG A 663 19.16 -2.26 -2.81
CA ARG A 663 20.45 -2.85 -2.42
C ARG A 663 21.12 -2.07 -1.29
N GLN A 664 21.09 -0.75 -1.36
CA GLN A 664 21.61 0.12 -0.30
C GLN A 664 20.78 -0.03 0.99
N ARG A 665 19.46 -0.08 0.86
CA ARG A 665 18.52 -0.31 1.98
C ARG A 665 18.77 -1.63 2.68
N GLU A 666 18.94 -2.72 1.93
CA GLU A 666 19.24 -4.05 2.48
C GLU A 666 20.54 -4.06 3.30
N ILE A 667 21.58 -3.36 2.83
CA ILE A 667 22.85 -3.23 3.55
C ILE A 667 22.64 -2.43 4.85
N ILE A 668 22.05 -1.25 4.77
CA ILE A 668 21.84 -0.36 5.91
C ILE A 668 20.89 -1.00 6.94
N TYR A 669 19.75 -1.50 6.52
CA TYR A 669 18.79 -2.14 7.43
C TYR A 669 19.31 -3.45 8.00
N GLY A 670 20.08 -4.20 7.24
CA GLY A 670 20.75 -5.41 7.74
C GLY A 670 21.80 -5.09 8.82
N GLN A 671 22.61 -4.05 8.63
CA GLN A 671 23.56 -3.57 9.66
C GLN A 671 22.81 -3.04 10.89
N ARG A 672 21.78 -2.23 10.67
CA ARG A 672 20.93 -1.68 11.71
C ARG A 672 20.27 -2.76 12.57
N ARG A 673 19.73 -3.81 11.94
CA ARG A 673 19.08 -4.93 12.61
C ARG A 673 20.08 -5.71 13.50
N ARG A 674 21.31 -5.97 13.05
CA ARG A 674 22.34 -6.62 13.85
C ARG A 674 22.66 -5.81 15.12
N VAL A 675 22.86 -4.51 14.99
CA VAL A 675 23.07 -3.59 16.11
C VAL A 675 21.87 -3.61 17.07
N LEU A 676 20.66 -3.57 16.55
CA LEU A 676 19.42 -3.61 17.34
C LEU A 676 19.26 -4.93 18.12
N MET A 677 19.71 -6.06 17.52
CA MET A 677 19.67 -7.39 18.15
C MET A 677 20.75 -7.60 19.20
N GLY A 678 21.57 -6.58 19.50
CA GLY A 678 22.56 -6.63 20.58
C GLY A 678 23.94 -7.15 20.15
N GLU A 679 24.28 -7.12 18.86
CA GLU A 679 25.65 -7.37 18.41
C GLU A 679 26.60 -6.37 19.10
N ASN A 680 27.71 -6.86 19.64
CA ASN A 680 28.72 -6.02 20.25
C ASN A 680 29.42 -5.17 19.15
N VAL A 681 29.20 -3.86 19.19
CA VAL A 681 29.70 -2.93 18.16
C VAL A 681 30.98 -2.19 18.58
N ARG A 682 31.55 -2.48 19.78
CA ARG A 682 32.76 -1.84 20.31
C ARG A 682 33.90 -1.85 19.30
N ASP A 683 34.28 -3.03 18.84
CA ASP A 683 35.40 -3.18 17.93
C ASP A 683 35.11 -2.59 16.54
N ASN A 684 33.84 -2.60 16.13
CA ASN A 684 33.42 -1.92 14.92
C ASN A 684 33.59 -0.40 15.02
N ILE A 685 33.23 0.23 16.16
CA ILE A 685 33.37 1.68 16.37
C ILE A 685 34.84 2.06 16.44
N ILE A 686 35.69 1.32 17.14
CA ILE A 686 37.13 1.52 17.15
C ILE A 686 37.73 1.36 15.73
N GLY A 687 37.28 0.33 15.00
CA GLY A 687 37.64 0.16 13.58
C GLY A 687 37.19 1.31 12.66
N MET A 688 36.06 1.97 12.97
CA MET A 688 35.65 3.19 12.27
C MET A 688 36.62 4.34 12.53
N ALA A 689 37.07 4.53 13.78
CA ALA A 689 38.05 5.53 14.13
C ALA A 689 39.38 5.29 13.39
N TYR A 690 39.83 4.05 13.32
CA TYR A 690 41.04 3.67 12.58
C TYR A 690 40.94 4.00 11.08
N LYS A 691 39.82 3.69 10.45
CA LYS A 691 39.61 4.02 9.02
C LYS A 691 39.61 5.54 8.78
N LEU A 692 39.07 6.32 9.73
CA LEU A 692 39.07 7.78 9.62
C LEU A 692 40.47 8.35 9.82
N ILE A 693 41.28 7.80 10.73
CA ILE A 693 42.70 8.16 10.90
C ILE A 693 43.47 7.87 9.61
N ASP A 694 43.31 6.65 9.04
CA ASP A 694 44.01 6.27 7.80
C ASP A 694 43.61 7.17 6.62
N ALA A 695 42.31 7.54 6.51
CA ALA A 695 41.81 8.46 5.50
C ALA A 695 42.36 9.90 5.69
N ALA A 696 42.44 10.37 6.94
CA ALA A 696 43.01 11.67 7.28
C ALA A 696 44.50 11.76 6.94
N LEU A 697 45.26 10.71 7.31
CA LEU A 697 46.67 10.59 6.96
C LEU A 697 46.89 10.55 5.42
N SER A 698 46.04 9.82 4.71
CA SER A 698 46.11 9.78 3.24
C SER A 698 45.81 11.10 2.57
N ARG A 699 44.99 11.95 3.20
CA ARG A 699 44.64 13.30 2.70
C ARG A 699 45.68 14.34 3.06
N HIS A 700 46.20 14.33 4.29
CA HIS A 700 47.04 15.40 4.84
C HIS A 700 48.53 15.04 4.90
N CYS A 701 48.87 13.72 4.75
CA CYS A 701 50.23 13.22 4.77
C CYS A 701 50.47 12.33 3.54
N ALA A 702 50.34 12.93 2.34
CA ALA A 702 50.39 12.17 1.09
C ALA A 702 51.81 11.73 0.68
N SER A 703 52.85 12.51 1.05
CA SER A 703 54.24 12.17 0.75
C SER A 703 54.84 11.17 1.74
N ASP A 704 55.68 10.25 1.25
CA ASP A 704 56.33 9.23 2.07
C ASP A 704 57.57 9.76 2.85
N ASP A 705 57.96 10.99 2.57
CA ASP A 705 59.13 11.65 3.13
C ASP A 705 58.84 12.76 4.14
N GLY A 706 57.60 13.03 4.44
CA GLY A 706 57.15 14.03 5.41
C GLY A 706 57.28 15.49 4.99
N THR A 707 57.70 15.78 3.77
CA THR A 707 58.02 17.15 3.33
C THR A 707 56.77 18.03 3.07
N ASP A 708 55.65 17.41 2.67
CA ASP A 708 54.39 18.11 2.33
C ASP A 708 53.23 17.78 3.29
N TRP A 709 53.52 17.41 4.54
CA TRP A 709 52.50 17.05 5.51
C TRP A 709 51.84 18.29 6.07
N ASP A 710 50.50 18.36 5.95
CA ASP A 710 49.69 19.43 6.56
C ASP A 710 49.28 19.06 8.00
N ILE A 711 50.25 19.10 8.90
CA ILE A 711 50.07 18.75 10.32
C ILE A 711 49.02 19.63 11.01
N PRO A 712 48.95 20.95 10.78
CA PRO A 712 47.90 21.76 11.41
C PRO A 712 46.49 21.33 11.06
N GLN A 713 46.18 21.00 9.79
CA GLN A 713 44.87 20.52 9.40
C GLN A 713 44.61 19.12 9.92
N LEU A 714 45.56 18.20 9.88
CA LEU A 714 45.47 16.86 10.47
C LEU A 714 45.14 16.95 11.97
N THR A 715 45.85 17.78 12.72
CA THR A 715 45.63 18.00 14.15
C THR A 715 44.22 18.49 14.41
N ASN A 716 43.80 19.56 13.73
CA ASN A 716 42.48 20.12 13.92
C ASN A 716 41.36 19.10 13.61
N TYR A 717 41.55 18.29 12.59
CA TYR A 717 40.55 17.26 12.24
C TYR A 717 40.48 16.13 13.25
N LEU A 718 41.61 15.50 13.61
CA LEU A 718 41.64 14.33 14.45
C LEU A 718 41.37 14.63 15.94
N GLU A 719 41.87 15.77 16.49
CA GLU A 719 41.59 16.18 17.87
C GLU A 719 40.10 16.52 18.08
N ASN A 720 39.44 17.04 17.06
CA ASN A 720 38.00 17.24 17.08
C ASN A 720 37.17 15.97 16.75
N LEU A 721 37.85 14.85 16.52
CA LEU A 721 37.18 13.61 16.12
C LEU A 721 37.41 12.50 17.17
N CYS A 722 38.65 12.00 17.36
CA CYS A 722 38.88 10.76 18.09
C CYS A 722 40.21 10.63 18.82
N ILE A 723 41.03 11.64 18.88
CA ILE A 723 42.29 11.59 19.63
C ILE A 723 42.32 12.65 20.73
N HIS A 724 43.22 12.49 21.70
CA HIS A 724 43.43 13.45 22.77
C HIS A 724 44.02 14.76 22.23
N HIS A 725 43.59 15.89 22.80
CA HIS A 725 44.16 17.19 22.49
C HIS A 725 45.66 17.22 22.86
N GLY A 726 46.49 17.71 21.94
CA GLY A 726 47.92 17.83 22.09
C GLY A 726 48.69 16.55 21.70
N LYS A 727 48.03 15.45 21.35
CA LYS A 727 48.68 14.18 21.06
C LYS A 727 49.64 14.23 19.86
N ILE A 728 49.26 14.91 18.77
CA ILE A 728 50.13 15.04 17.60
C ILE A 728 51.38 15.87 17.93
N ALA A 729 51.28 16.86 18.83
CA ALA A 729 52.43 17.62 19.32
C ALA A 729 53.39 16.73 20.14
N GLU A 730 52.90 15.77 20.92
CA GLU A 730 53.74 14.79 21.62
C GLU A 730 54.50 13.86 20.67
N LEU A 731 54.00 13.67 19.46
CA LEU A 731 54.57 12.80 18.42
C LEU A 731 55.49 13.56 17.44
N GLU A 732 56.02 14.76 17.83
CA GLU A 732 56.85 15.60 16.97
C GLU A 732 58.03 14.85 16.36
N ASP A 733 58.67 13.97 17.10
CA ASP A 733 59.82 13.17 16.60
C ASP A 733 59.39 12.18 15.52
N VAL A 734 58.19 11.55 15.66
CA VAL A 734 57.60 10.63 14.65
C VAL A 734 57.18 11.43 13.41
N VAL A 735 56.61 12.60 13.60
CA VAL A 735 56.26 13.49 12.48
C VAL A 735 57.51 13.96 11.70
N ARG A 736 58.60 14.31 12.41
CA ARG A 736 59.87 14.70 11.78
C ARG A 736 60.60 13.56 11.07
N SER A 737 60.39 12.29 11.52
CA SER A 737 60.96 11.15 10.83
C SER A 737 60.32 10.84 9.49
N GLY A 738 59.15 11.37 9.19
CA GLY A 738 58.38 11.10 7.99
C GLY A 738 57.80 9.66 7.96
N ASP A 739 57.81 8.91 9.09
CA ASP A 739 57.30 7.56 9.17
C ASP A 739 55.79 7.59 9.37
N ARG A 740 55.06 7.53 8.26
CA ARG A 740 53.63 7.55 8.25
C ARG A 740 52.98 6.36 8.97
N ASP A 741 53.57 5.15 8.87
CA ASP A 741 53.01 3.97 9.47
C ASP A 741 53.19 4.01 10.99
N ALA A 742 54.31 4.48 11.49
CA ALA A 742 54.52 4.72 12.92
C ALA A 742 53.56 5.79 13.46
N LEU A 743 53.34 6.87 12.72
CA LEU A 743 52.35 7.92 13.10
C LEU A 743 50.95 7.32 13.12
N ALA A 744 50.56 6.56 12.11
CA ALA A 744 49.25 5.89 12.05
C ALA A 744 49.00 4.99 13.23
N GLN A 745 50.01 4.15 13.59
CA GLN A 745 49.89 3.23 14.72
C GLN A 745 49.76 3.99 16.05
N ALA A 746 50.58 5.01 16.27
CA ALA A 746 50.54 5.82 17.49
C ALA A 746 49.19 6.54 17.66
N LEU A 747 48.63 7.06 16.59
CA LEU A 747 47.29 7.71 16.60
C LEU A 747 46.17 6.69 16.83
N LYS A 748 46.26 5.48 16.29
CA LYS A 748 45.31 4.38 16.52
C LYS A 748 45.35 3.92 17.97
N ASP A 749 46.55 3.78 18.55
CA ASP A 749 46.71 3.41 19.96
C ASP A 749 46.15 4.47 20.89
N ASP A 750 46.35 5.74 20.59
CA ASP A 750 45.75 6.86 21.33
C ASP A 750 44.22 6.88 21.21
N ALA A 751 43.67 6.71 20.01
CA ALA A 751 42.24 6.64 19.81
C ALA A 751 41.61 5.49 20.63
N LYS A 752 42.26 4.33 20.67
CA LYS A 752 41.81 3.22 21.50
C LYS A 752 41.84 3.56 22.99
N ALA A 753 42.92 4.15 23.46
CA ALA A 753 43.06 4.55 24.88
C ALA A 753 41.98 5.59 25.25
N PHE A 754 41.75 6.56 24.41
CA PHE A 754 40.70 7.54 24.62
C PHE A 754 39.30 6.93 24.68
N TYR A 755 39.03 5.93 23.88
CA TYR A 755 37.76 5.19 23.92
C TYR A 755 37.59 4.43 25.24
N GLU A 756 38.65 3.73 25.71
CA GLU A 756 38.65 2.98 26.98
C GLU A 756 38.52 3.90 28.19
N GLU A 757 39.08 5.11 28.16
CA GLU A 757 38.87 6.14 29.17
C GLU A 757 37.39 6.57 29.21
N ARG A 758 36.74 6.78 28.05
CA ARG A 758 35.32 7.11 27.99
C ARG A 758 34.44 6.00 28.53
N GLU A 759 34.77 4.76 28.24
CA GLU A 759 34.08 3.57 28.79
C GLU A 759 34.14 3.57 30.33
N THR A 760 35.32 3.89 30.92
CA THR A 760 35.51 3.98 32.37
C THR A 760 34.65 5.12 32.98
N VAL A 761 34.67 6.30 32.38
CA VAL A 761 33.90 7.46 32.86
C VAL A 761 32.40 7.18 32.82
N LEU A 762 31.88 6.51 31.80
CA LEU A 762 30.47 6.14 31.72
C LEU A 762 30.07 5.10 32.76
N ALA A 763 30.94 4.11 32.98
CA ALA A 763 30.72 3.09 34.03
C ALA A 763 30.66 3.71 35.45
N GLU A 764 31.50 4.73 35.76
CA GLU A 764 31.49 5.45 37.04
C GLU A 764 30.15 6.16 37.31
N ILE A 765 29.44 6.58 36.31
CA ILE A 765 28.10 7.23 36.43
C ILE A 765 26.93 6.26 36.28
N GLY A 766 27.23 4.94 36.12
CA GLY A 766 26.21 3.89 36.07
C GLY A 766 25.53 3.76 34.74
N LEU A 767 26.14 4.25 33.65
CA LEU A 767 25.63 4.06 32.27
C LEU A 767 26.36 2.90 31.58
N ASP A 768 25.60 2.04 30.93
CA ASP A 768 26.18 0.96 30.13
C ASP A 768 26.65 1.50 28.77
N MET A 769 27.96 1.41 28.50
CA MET A 769 28.57 1.83 27.25
C MET A 769 27.97 1.12 26.04
N ARG A 770 27.61 -0.16 26.17
CA ARG A 770 27.00 -0.95 25.08
C ARG A 770 25.65 -0.36 24.63
N GLU A 771 24.88 0.11 25.59
CA GLU A 771 23.60 0.78 25.30
C GLU A 771 23.82 2.13 24.60
N VAL A 772 24.81 2.90 25.06
CA VAL A 772 25.18 4.19 24.45
C VAL A 772 25.66 4.00 23.01
N GLU A 773 26.56 3.06 22.77
CA GLU A 773 27.06 2.69 21.44
C GLU A 773 25.91 2.36 20.49
N ARG A 774 24.97 1.51 20.95
CA ARG A 774 23.83 1.11 20.15
C ARG A 774 22.96 2.31 19.77
N VAL A 775 22.60 3.14 20.71
CA VAL A 775 21.75 4.32 20.48
C VAL A 775 22.44 5.34 19.58
N VAL A 776 23.71 5.63 19.81
CA VAL A 776 24.47 6.60 19.01
C VAL A 776 24.62 6.11 17.57
N LEU A 777 24.98 4.85 17.38
CA LEU A 777 25.15 4.28 16.03
C LEU A 777 23.83 4.23 15.27
N LEU A 778 22.74 3.75 15.89
CA LEU A 778 21.42 3.73 15.26
C LEU A 778 21.00 5.14 14.85
N ARG A 779 21.18 6.14 15.72
CA ARG A 779 20.79 7.51 15.43
C ARG A 779 21.62 8.16 14.33
N ALA A 780 22.94 7.85 14.28
CA ALA A 780 23.82 8.33 13.22
C ALA A 780 23.39 7.74 11.87
N VAL A 781 23.10 6.43 11.84
CA VAL A 781 22.59 5.74 10.65
C VAL A 781 21.26 6.34 10.19
N ASP A 782 20.29 6.49 11.09
CA ASP A 782 18.93 6.93 10.73
C ASP A 782 18.94 8.36 10.14
N VAL A 783 19.66 9.30 10.75
CA VAL A 783 19.74 10.69 10.25
C VAL A 783 20.39 10.73 8.87
N ARG A 784 21.54 10.06 8.70
CA ARG A 784 22.27 10.10 7.43
C ARG A 784 21.55 9.32 6.33
N TRP A 785 20.84 8.24 6.69
CA TRP A 785 20.04 7.49 5.74
C TRP A 785 18.86 8.33 5.21
N MET A 786 18.17 9.09 6.06
CA MET A 786 17.13 10.02 5.62
C MET A 786 17.65 11.10 4.67
N ASP A 787 18.83 11.70 4.99
CA ASP A 787 19.49 12.67 4.10
C ASP A 787 19.84 12.05 2.74
N HIS A 788 20.27 10.78 2.77
CA HIS A 788 20.63 10.04 1.56
C HIS A 788 19.43 9.73 0.68
N ILE A 789 18.27 9.35 1.25
CA ILE A 789 17.03 9.12 0.50
C ILE A 789 16.67 10.40 -0.29
N ASP A 790 16.66 11.55 0.37
CA ASP A 790 16.35 12.84 -0.28
C ASP A 790 17.37 13.19 -1.38
N ALA A 791 18.65 12.89 -1.17
CA ALA A 791 19.70 13.15 -2.15
C ALA A 791 19.56 12.22 -3.38
N MET A 792 19.18 10.96 -3.17
CA MET A 792 18.93 9.99 -4.24
C MET A 792 17.70 10.35 -5.06
N ASP A 793 16.62 10.85 -4.44
CA ASP A 793 15.46 11.36 -5.17
C ASP A 793 15.82 12.52 -6.08
N ARG A 794 16.61 13.50 -5.60
CA ARG A 794 17.12 14.61 -6.43
C ARG A 794 18.01 14.12 -7.58
N LEU A 795 18.85 13.11 -7.33
CA LEU A 795 19.68 12.51 -8.39
C LEU A 795 18.80 11.88 -9.47
N ARG A 796 17.75 11.16 -9.08
CA ARG A 796 16.81 10.51 -10.02
C ARG A 796 16.14 11.53 -10.92
N ASP A 797 15.73 12.68 -10.38
CA ASP A 797 15.05 13.74 -11.14
C ASP A 797 15.99 14.39 -12.16
N GLY A 798 17.29 14.53 -11.83
CA GLY A 798 18.28 15.18 -12.69
C GLY A 798 18.97 14.25 -13.71
N ILE A 799 19.04 12.95 -13.43
CA ILE A 799 19.88 12.02 -14.21
C ILE A 799 19.39 11.82 -15.65
N GLY A 800 18.09 12.03 -15.89
CA GLY A 800 17.48 11.91 -17.22
C GLY A 800 18.12 12.81 -18.28
N PHE A 801 18.67 13.96 -17.89
CA PHE A 801 19.35 14.88 -18.80
C PHE A 801 20.64 14.29 -19.39
N ARG A 802 21.28 13.30 -18.75
CA ARG A 802 22.47 12.63 -19.28
C ARG A 802 22.18 11.78 -20.52
N ALA A 803 20.90 11.44 -20.79
CA ALA A 803 20.51 10.79 -22.05
C ALA A 803 20.84 11.63 -23.29
N TYR A 804 20.84 12.97 -23.18
CA TYR A 804 21.22 13.86 -24.30
C TYR A 804 22.69 13.72 -24.69
N SER A 805 23.55 13.27 -23.80
CA SER A 805 24.96 12.96 -24.08
C SER A 805 25.21 11.54 -24.57
N GLY A 806 24.15 10.78 -24.88
CA GLY A 806 24.22 9.39 -25.38
C GLY A 806 24.53 8.35 -24.30
N LYS A 807 24.47 8.70 -23.02
CA LYS A 807 24.70 7.79 -21.91
C LYS A 807 23.37 7.17 -21.43
N ASN A 808 23.44 5.93 -20.94
CA ASN A 808 22.27 5.30 -20.35
C ASN A 808 22.00 5.87 -18.94
N PRO A 809 20.84 6.53 -18.71
CA PRO A 809 20.55 7.18 -17.43
C PRO A 809 20.57 6.21 -16.22
N VAL A 810 20.12 4.97 -16.39
CA VAL A 810 20.12 3.97 -15.31
C VAL A 810 21.54 3.59 -14.91
N THR A 811 22.44 3.41 -15.88
CA THR A 811 23.85 3.10 -15.61
C THR A 811 24.56 4.27 -14.92
N GLU A 812 24.32 5.52 -15.37
CA GLU A 812 24.88 6.72 -14.74
C GLU A 812 24.33 6.88 -13.31
N TYR A 813 23.03 6.60 -13.11
CA TYR A 813 22.43 6.60 -11.78
C TYR A 813 23.08 5.58 -10.84
N GLN A 814 23.36 4.35 -11.34
CA GLN A 814 24.04 3.32 -10.55
C GLN A 814 25.44 3.75 -10.11
N ILE A 815 26.20 4.41 -11.01
CA ILE A 815 27.55 4.89 -10.74
C ILE A 815 27.52 5.99 -9.68
N GLU A 816 26.72 7.04 -9.89
CA GLU A 816 26.60 8.16 -8.95
C GLU A 816 26.05 7.71 -7.59
N ALA A 817 25.04 6.85 -7.59
CA ALA A 817 24.50 6.23 -6.38
C ALA A 817 25.57 5.47 -5.59
N GLY A 818 26.53 4.82 -6.27
CA GLY A 818 27.65 4.17 -5.62
C GLY A 818 28.54 5.16 -4.89
N TYR A 819 28.94 6.26 -5.54
CA TYR A 819 29.73 7.32 -4.89
C TYR A 819 28.99 7.95 -3.70
N MET A 820 27.70 8.24 -3.87
CA MET A 820 26.87 8.80 -2.78
C MET A 820 26.73 7.84 -1.60
N PHE A 821 26.68 6.53 -1.86
CA PHE A 821 26.63 5.50 -0.81
C PHE A 821 27.95 5.37 -0.06
N ASP A 822 29.08 5.50 -0.74
CA ASP A 822 30.40 5.52 -0.10
C ASP A 822 30.55 6.77 0.79
N GLU A 823 30.09 7.92 0.33
CA GLU A 823 30.03 9.15 1.13
C GLU A 823 29.09 9.00 2.35
N LEU A 824 27.91 8.41 2.17
CA LEU A 824 27.01 8.06 3.28
C LEU A 824 27.71 7.24 4.35
N ASN A 825 28.41 6.17 3.95
CA ASN A 825 29.16 5.31 4.87
C ASN A 825 30.31 6.08 5.57
N HIS A 826 30.94 7.02 4.88
CA HIS A 826 31.95 7.91 5.48
C HIS A 826 31.33 8.82 6.55
N LEU A 827 30.23 9.48 6.25
CA LEU A 827 29.52 10.37 7.16
C LEU A 827 28.95 9.64 8.39
N ILE A 828 28.42 8.42 8.22
CA ILE A 828 27.96 7.59 9.34
C ILE A 828 29.13 7.28 10.29
N ARG A 829 30.31 6.90 9.75
CA ARG A 829 31.50 6.63 10.56
C ARG A 829 31.94 7.89 11.31
N GLU A 830 32.03 9.02 10.63
CA GLU A 830 32.44 10.29 11.21
C GLU A 830 31.50 10.75 12.33
N ASP A 831 30.19 10.73 12.09
CA ASP A 831 29.19 11.11 13.10
C ASP A 831 29.17 10.16 14.30
N THR A 832 29.32 8.86 14.06
CA THR A 832 29.38 7.87 15.13
C THR A 832 30.60 8.08 16.01
N VAL A 833 31.77 8.18 15.40
CA VAL A 833 33.05 8.37 16.11
C VAL A 833 33.02 9.69 16.87
N ARG A 834 32.67 10.80 16.21
CA ARG A 834 32.60 12.14 16.84
C ARG A 834 31.68 12.12 18.05
N ARG A 835 30.48 11.55 17.95
CA ARG A 835 29.51 11.49 19.05
C ARG A 835 29.99 10.60 20.20
N MET A 836 30.63 9.48 19.91
CA MET A 836 31.14 8.56 20.94
C MET A 836 32.33 9.16 21.71
N TYR A 837 33.27 9.79 21.03
CA TYR A 837 34.48 10.33 21.65
C TYR A 837 34.23 11.70 22.34
N GLN A 838 33.33 12.53 21.80
CA GLN A 838 33.00 13.85 22.31
C GLN A 838 31.75 13.91 23.18
N LEU A 839 31.28 12.78 23.70
CA LEU A 839 30.08 12.70 24.52
C LEU A 839 30.21 13.60 25.75
N ARG A 840 29.40 14.65 25.83
CA ARG A 840 29.31 15.51 27.01
C ARG A 840 28.07 15.14 27.81
N ILE A 841 28.25 14.76 29.05
CA ILE A 841 27.15 14.43 29.95
C ILE A 841 26.71 15.68 30.66
N GLU A 842 25.63 16.28 30.24
CA GLU A 842 24.96 17.35 31.00
C GLU A 842 24.02 16.70 32.03
N ARG A 843 24.35 16.83 33.31
CA ARG A 843 23.38 16.51 34.35
C ARG A 843 22.30 17.58 34.34
N THR A 844 21.18 17.27 33.72
CA THR A 844 19.95 18.04 33.96
C THR A 844 19.59 17.84 35.44
N PRO A 845 19.51 18.90 36.26
CA PRO A 845 19.09 18.71 37.64
C PRO A 845 17.70 18.08 37.62
N GLU A 846 17.56 16.92 38.26
CA GLU A 846 16.27 16.31 38.49
C GLU A 846 15.35 17.38 39.10
N ARG A 847 14.28 17.72 38.35
CA ARG A 847 13.12 18.39 39.00
C ARG A 847 12.65 17.44 40.06
N VAL A 848 13.02 17.72 41.30
CA VAL A 848 12.43 17.09 42.49
C VAL A 848 10.93 17.21 42.33
N GLN A 849 10.27 16.17 41.91
CA GLN A 849 8.82 16.07 42.00
C GLN A 849 8.52 16.12 43.51
N ALA A 850 8.03 17.27 43.94
CA ALA A 850 7.50 17.39 45.29
C ALA A 850 6.47 16.27 45.47
N ALA A 851 6.77 15.36 46.36
CA ALA A 851 5.95 14.23 46.73
C ALA A 851 4.54 14.75 47.04
N VAL A 852 3.61 14.57 46.14
CA VAL A 852 2.18 14.75 46.40
C VAL A 852 1.81 13.66 47.40
N ARG A 853 1.60 14.00 48.64
CA ARG A 853 1.06 13.09 49.65
C ARG A 853 -0.28 12.55 49.15
N PRO A 854 -0.52 11.24 49.16
CA PRO A 854 -1.81 10.69 48.78
C PRO A 854 -2.85 11.18 49.80
N VAL A 855 -3.83 11.92 49.35
CA VAL A 855 -5.06 12.17 50.08
C VAL A 855 -5.92 10.93 49.95
N GLU A 856 -6.14 10.20 51.02
CA GLU A 856 -7.12 9.11 51.09
C GLU A 856 -8.50 9.63 50.71
N GLY A 857 -8.92 9.31 49.49
CA GLY A 857 -10.26 9.58 48.96
C GLY A 857 -11.05 8.29 48.89
N LYS A 858 -12.23 8.30 49.49
CA LYS A 858 -13.24 7.21 49.48
C LYS A 858 -13.55 6.69 48.08
N PRO A 859 -13.94 5.44 47.91
CA PRO A 859 -14.20 4.84 46.58
C PRO A 859 -15.38 5.53 45.90
N ILE A 860 -15.17 5.97 44.67
CA ILE A 860 -16.20 6.52 43.79
C ILE A 860 -16.79 5.36 42.99
N VAL A 861 -18.10 5.21 43.10
CA VAL A 861 -18.95 4.29 42.33
C VAL A 861 -18.92 4.72 40.82
N PRO A 862 -18.83 3.83 39.86
CA PRO A 862 -18.84 4.23 38.47
C PRO A 862 -20.24 4.64 38.01
N GLY A 863 -20.36 5.91 37.65
CA GLY A 863 -21.54 6.48 37.03
C GLY A 863 -21.31 6.72 35.55
N ASN A 864 -22.29 6.33 34.74
CA ASN A 864 -22.40 6.49 33.31
C ASN A 864 -21.76 7.78 32.75
N GLY A 865 -20.72 7.62 31.93
CA GLY A 865 -20.05 8.72 31.23
C GLY A 865 -20.64 8.98 29.85
N GLN A 866 -21.49 9.98 29.75
CA GLN A 866 -21.76 10.63 28.45
C GLN A 866 -20.58 11.57 28.10
N PRO A 867 -20.18 11.69 26.84
CA PRO A 867 -19.12 12.59 26.41
C PRO A 867 -19.55 14.06 26.64
N ARG A 868 -18.76 14.79 27.42
CA ARG A 868 -18.98 16.22 27.67
C ARG A 868 -18.58 16.99 26.41
N GLN A 869 -19.56 17.64 25.77
CA GLN A 869 -19.33 18.70 24.77
C GLN A 869 -18.59 19.87 25.42
N PRO A 870 -17.68 20.55 24.71
CA PRO A 870 -17.00 21.74 25.24
C PRO A 870 -18.02 22.85 25.49
N LYS A 871 -18.07 23.33 26.70
CA LYS A 871 -18.96 24.47 27.12
C LYS A 871 -18.54 25.71 26.33
N ARG A 872 -19.42 26.24 25.51
CA ARG A 872 -19.32 27.60 24.99
C ARG A 872 -19.43 28.58 26.14
N VAL A 873 -18.38 29.36 26.37
CA VAL A 873 -18.36 30.45 27.35
C VAL A 873 -19.32 31.53 26.86
N LYS A 874 -20.26 31.92 27.74
CA LYS A 874 -21.24 32.99 27.42
C LYS A 874 -20.52 34.33 27.23
N PRO A 875 -20.99 35.24 26.37
CA PRO A 875 -20.34 36.53 26.09
C PRO A 875 -20.16 37.45 27.33
N SER A 876 -20.89 37.19 28.40
CA SER A 876 -20.84 37.97 29.66
C SER A 876 -19.65 37.66 30.58
N GLU A 877 -18.84 36.64 30.25
CA GLU A 877 -17.66 36.25 31.06
C GLU A 877 -16.32 36.69 30.43
N ARG A 878 -16.32 37.46 29.37
CA ARG A 878 -15.10 38.01 28.76
C ARG A 878 -14.74 39.33 29.44
N VAL A 879 -13.63 39.32 30.22
CA VAL A 879 -13.06 40.52 30.80
C VAL A 879 -12.51 41.40 29.67
N GLY A 880 -13.03 42.60 29.56
CA GLY A 880 -12.57 43.57 28.59
C GLY A 880 -11.18 44.14 28.94
N ARG A 881 -10.44 44.60 27.95
CA ARG A 881 -9.05 45.10 28.09
C ARG A 881 -8.91 46.20 29.13
N ASN A 882 -9.92 47.01 29.35
CA ASN A 882 -9.97 48.12 30.31
C ASN A 882 -10.70 47.81 31.61
N ASP A 883 -11.23 46.61 31.79
CA ASP A 883 -11.92 46.20 33.00
C ASP A 883 -10.94 45.93 34.17
N PRO A 884 -11.41 45.99 35.41
CA PRO A 884 -10.59 45.63 36.57
C PRO A 884 -10.10 44.17 36.45
N CYS A 885 -8.83 43.93 36.72
CA CYS A 885 -8.27 42.61 36.61
C CYS A 885 -8.88 41.63 37.61
N PRO A 886 -9.34 40.44 37.20
CA PRO A 886 -9.96 39.46 38.10
C PRO A 886 -9.01 38.89 39.15
N CYS A 887 -7.70 39.18 39.07
CA CYS A 887 -6.71 38.77 40.06
C CYS A 887 -6.76 39.60 41.36
N GLY A 888 -7.62 40.65 41.46
CA GLY A 888 -7.77 41.48 42.66
C GLY A 888 -6.71 42.55 42.82
N SER A 889 -5.85 42.82 41.82
CA SER A 889 -4.76 43.81 41.93
C SER A 889 -5.21 45.28 41.83
N GLY A 890 -6.48 45.57 41.58
CA GLY A 890 -7.01 46.93 41.39
C GLY A 890 -6.57 47.60 40.07
N LEU A 891 -5.72 46.97 39.25
CA LEU A 891 -5.28 47.46 37.95
C LEU A 891 -6.20 47.00 36.82
N LYS A 892 -6.18 47.76 35.70
CA LYS A 892 -6.90 47.33 34.47
C LYS A 892 -6.27 46.05 33.91
N TYR A 893 -7.07 45.15 33.34
CA TYR A 893 -6.64 43.84 32.83
C TYR A 893 -5.42 43.93 31.91
N LYS A 894 -5.36 44.91 30.98
CA LYS A 894 -4.22 45.16 30.08
C LYS A 894 -2.91 45.53 30.79
N ASN A 895 -2.98 46.06 32.02
CA ASN A 895 -1.81 46.50 32.79
C ASN A 895 -1.42 45.50 33.87
N CYS A 896 -2.10 44.33 33.92
CA CYS A 896 -1.88 43.26 34.88
C CYS A 896 -1.79 41.92 34.20
N CYS A 897 -2.72 41.01 34.39
CA CYS A 897 -2.66 39.65 33.81
C CYS A 897 -2.84 39.58 32.31
N GLY A 898 -3.22 40.65 31.62
CA GLY A 898 -3.31 40.79 30.20
C GLY A 898 -2.05 41.32 29.52
N LYS A 899 -0.98 41.71 30.28
CA LYS A 899 0.22 42.36 29.75
C LYS A 899 1.11 41.38 28.95
N ASP A 900 1.12 40.11 29.33
CA ASP A 900 1.96 39.09 28.69
C ASP A 900 1.30 38.41 27.48
N LYS A 901 0.05 38.80 27.10
CA LYS A 901 -0.61 38.28 25.92
C LYS A 901 -0.36 39.10 24.66
N GLU A 902 0.23 40.31 24.76
CA GLU A 902 0.52 41.19 23.62
C GLU A 902 1.89 40.90 22.97
N THR A 903 2.70 40.01 23.55
CA THR A 903 4.01 39.61 22.96
C THR A 903 3.98 38.26 22.24
N ARG A 904 2.77 37.74 21.95
CA ARG A 904 2.58 36.48 21.21
C ARG A 904 1.45 36.56 20.16
N GLU A 905 1.38 37.66 19.44
CA GLU A 905 0.71 37.76 18.14
C GLU A 905 1.74 38.20 17.08
#